data_a594663ac9057500279f39bd190590e6
#
_entry.id   a594663ac9057500279f39bd190590e6
#
_cell.length_a   1.000
_cell.length_b   1.000
_cell.length_c   1.000
_cell.angle_alpha   90.00
_cell.angle_beta   90.00
_cell.angle_gamma   90.00
#
_symmetry.space_group_name_H-M   'P 1'
#
loop_
_entity.id
_entity.type
_entity.pdbx_description
1 polymer ?
#
loop_
_entity_poly.entity_id
_entity_poly.type
_entity_poly.pdbx_seq_one_letter_code
_entity_poly.pdbx_strand_id
1 'polypeptide(L)'
;MLKHLIFISLLVVFTSASAQLPEPCGTMHNHEMLLQKDPAMAERMAEIEDFTQKWIAKNPDVKEMGTVITIPVVFHVLYNTGVPATNVSEAKILSQLAILNDDYRRLNWNASATPEVFLPVAADAELEFCLAQRGPDGFPSSGITRTPTTKTSFTTNVNDAKSDATGGKTGWPATDYLNVWVVPGINGGNVLGYAQFPGGDLSTDGVVIAYNCFGDVPPLMAPYLYGRTTIHEVGHWLNLRHIWGDGPCDQDDFVADTPRSDGANYGCPNTNSCSNESPDYNDMVQNYMDYSNDNCQNLFTLGQKQRMRVLFEPGGFRFSLTQSDGCTPVLLGASDANLQSIVQPFSAGQCTVLEPVIQFQNFGTETLYYLEIIYSVDGGEPYTYQWTGELASTASTTFTLPPVTINNGELLHNLEVILANPNGVPDFNPDNDMLTTFFTTTLPGDEIPFTENFVGSPFPFGIWSFTSADGVFFSLNNSVGHNDNYSAFMNNFSYDAVGQIDEFKLPDLDFFETSPVLEFWVAYARKSDTDETDVLEVMISADCGDTFTTMFIKGGEELATTTDFVTDAFVPNGNQWRKEGVDLSAFSNLRNVVIGFKQTRGSGNNLYIDDINIVGYVVGIDEPQVLSDSQPENAFNLFPNPSNGLIQFQYNPKSEVGTPAQITVTDKAGRLILKQQMMLDGNPSQEIDLTHLPAGLYFVTLTEGTISYTEKLLLVR
;
A
#
# COMPACT_ATOMS: atom_id res chain seq x y z
N MET A 1 -25.49 78.50 -38.17
CA MET A 1 -25.75 77.30 -37.36
C MET A 1 -24.99 76.16 -38.02
N LEU A 2 -23.81 75.84 -37.51
CA LEU A 2 -22.88 74.86 -38.07
C LEU A 2 -23.06 73.57 -37.23
N LYS A 3 -23.55 72.46 -37.82
CA LYS A 3 -23.65 71.16 -37.15
C LYS A 3 -22.32 70.41 -37.36
N HIS A 4 -21.64 70.11 -36.27
CA HIS A 4 -20.48 69.26 -36.28
C HIS A 4 -20.95 67.81 -36.21
N LEU A 5 -20.60 67.01 -37.22
CA LEU A 5 -20.69 65.57 -37.21
C LEU A 5 -19.40 65.02 -36.61
N ILE A 6 -19.50 64.33 -35.43
CA ILE A 6 -18.40 63.57 -34.84
C ILE A 6 -18.47 62.16 -35.40
N PHE A 7 -17.47 61.75 -36.19
CA PHE A 7 -17.25 60.36 -36.61
C PHE A 7 -16.50 59.64 -35.50
N ILE A 8 -17.15 58.71 -34.83
CA ILE A 8 -16.51 57.77 -33.88
C ILE A 8 -16.02 56.59 -34.71
N SER A 9 -14.69 56.50 -34.96
CA SER A 9 -14.04 55.33 -35.52
C SER A 9 -13.97 54.24 -34.45
N LEU A 10 -14.74 53.16 -34.61
CA LEU A 10 -14.67 51.95 -33.81
C LEU A 10 -13.43 51.16 -34.26
N LEU A 11 -12.35 51.21 -33.47
CA LEU A 11 -11.16 50.39 -33.65
C LEU A 11 -11.47 48.99 -33.14
N VAL A 12 -11.76 48.04 -34.03
CA VAL A 12 -11.90 46.62 -33.70
C VAL A 12 -10.49 46.05 -33.59
N VAL A 13 -10.00 45.88 -32.35
CA VAL A 13 -8.78 45.15 -32.09
C VAL A 13 -9.09 43.67 -32.23
N PHE A 14 -8.71 43.04 -33.33
CA PHE A 14 -8.65 41.60 -33.44
C PHE A 14 -7.50 41.11 -32.56
N THR A 15 -7.79 40.64 -31.33
CA THR A 15 -6.86 39.79 -30.62
C THR A 15 -6.92 38.42 -31.28
N SER A 16 -5.92 38.10 -32.10
CA SER A 16 -5.66 36.73 -32.49
C SER A 16 -5.25 35.97 -31.23
N ALA A 17 -6.20 35.19 -30.67
CA ALA A 17 -5.84 34.16 -29.73
C ALA A 17 -5.03 33.11 -30.51
N SER A 18 -3.70 33.18 -30.43
CA SER A 18 -2.86 32.06 -30.83
C SER A 18 -3.25 30.90 -29.85
N ALA A 19 -3.82 29.85 -30.36
CA ALA A 19 -3.98 28.62 -29.60
C ALA A 19 -2.57 28.20 -29.19
N GLN A 20 -2.28 28.23 -27.92
CA GLN A 20 -1.03 27.75 -27.37
C GLN A 20 -1.00 26.23 -27.65
N LEU A 21 0.09 25.77 -28.29
CA LEU A 21 0.27 24.31 -28.46
C LEU A 21 0.31 23.65 -27.09
N PRO A 22 -0.25 22.44 -26.96
CA PRO A 22 -0.17 21.67 -25.71
C PRO A 22 1.29 21.50 -25.29
N GLU A 23 1.52 21.47 -23.99
CA GLU A 23 2.81 21.09 -23.43
C GLU A 23 3.01 19.58 -23.66
N PRO A 24 4.07 19.12 -24.33
CA PRO A 24 4.20 17.70 -24.67
C PRO A 24 4.25 16.79 -23.44
N CYS A 25 4.89 17.22 -22.34
CA CYS A 25 5.08 16.41 -21.14
C CYS A 25 4.73 17.18 -19.86
N GLY A 26 3.92 16.56 -19.00
CA GLY A 26 3.56 17.11 -17.69
C GLY A 26 4.32 16.47 -16.53
N THR A 27 5.34 15.66 -16.79
CA THR A 27 6.06 14.87 -15.79
C THR A 27 6.73 15.73 -14.72
N MET A 28 7.44 16.79 -15.09
CA MET A 28 8.11 17.65 -14.13
C MET A 28 7.12 18.36 -13.20
N HIS A 29 5.99 18.81 -13.73
CA HIS A 29 4.93 19.40 -12.92
C HIS A 29 4.32 18.38 -11.94
N ASN A 30 4.01 17.15 -12.41
CA ASN A 30 3.53 16.06 -11.54
C ASN A 30 4.58 15.71 -10.48
N HIS A 31 5.86 15.66 -10.85
CA HIS A 31 6.96 15.37 -9.94
C HIS A 31 7.06 16.40 -8.80
N GLU A 32 6.99 17.70 -9.09
CA GLU A 32 6.97 18.74 -8.07
C GLU A 32 5.81 18.57 -7.08
N MET A 33 4.63 18.24 -7.59
CA MET A 33 3.46 18.00 -6.76
C MET A 33 3.62 16.75 -5.87
N LEU A 34 4.21 15.67 -6.39
CA LEU A 34 4.49 14.46 -5.62
C LEU A 34 5.50 14.73 -4.51
N LEU A 35 6.57 15.49 -4.78
CA LEU A 35 7.54 15.88 -3.75
C LEU A 35 6.93 16.76 -2.65
N GLN A 36 5.95 17.61 -2.98
CA GLN A 36 5.23 18.39 -1.97
C GLN A 36 4.35 17.51 -1.08
N LYS A 37 3.72 16.48 -1.67
CA LYS A 37 2.86 15.54 -0.96
C LYS A 37 3.66 14.52 -0.13
N ASP A 38 4.77 14.07 -0.66
CA ASP A 38 5.67 13.08 -0.05
C ASP A 38 7.13 13.55 -0.14
N PRO A 39 7.61 14.38 0.80
CA PRO A 39 8.99 14.87 0.81
C PRO A 39 10.04 13.75 0.89
N ALA A 40 9.72 12.58 1.47
CA ALA A 40 10.63 11.43 1.55
C ALA A 40 10.91 10.80 0.18
N MET A 41 10.10 11.09 -0.84
CA MET A 41 10.36 10.69 -2.22
C MET A 41 11.71 11.22 -2.72
N ALA A 42 12.13 12.42 -2.30
CA ALA A 42 13.42 13.00 -2.71
C ALA A 42 14.60 12.15 -2.23
N GLU A 43 14.53 11.62 -1.00
CA GLU A 43 15.57 10.74 -0.44
C GLU A 43 15.62 9.41 -1.20
N ARG A 44 14.46 8.78 -1.43
CA ARG A 44 14.39 7.55 -2.22
C ARG A 44 14.93 7.72 -3.65
N MET A 45 14.63 8.85 -4.29
CA MET A 45 15.19 9.16 -5.61
C MET A 45 16.70 9.35 -5.59
N ALA A 46 17.23 9.99 -4.53
CA ALA A 46 18.67 10.14 -4.36
C ALA A 46 19.36 8.77 -4.15
N GLU A 47 18.74 7.85 -3.41
CA GLU A 47 19.23 6.48 -3.26
C GLU A 47 19.24 5.71 -4.59
N ILE A 48 18.18 5.86 -5.41
CA ILE A 48 18.10 5.26 -6.74
C ILE A 48 19.18 5.83 -7.66
N GLU A 49 19.41 7.15 -7.60
CA GLU A 49 20.47 7.78 -8.39
C GLU A 49 21.87 7.32 -7.95
N ASP A 50 22.13 7.26 -6.65
CA ASP A 50 23.39 6.75 -6.10
C ASP A 50 23.63 5.29 -6.51
N PHE A 51 22.61 4.44 -6.45
CA PHE A 51 22.65 3.06 -6.94
C PHE A 51 22.98 3.03 -8.44
N THR A 52 22.30 3.86 -9.23
CA THR A 52 22.49 3.97 -10.68
C THR A 52 23.92 4.35 -11.02
N GLN A 53 24.45 5.41 -10.41
CA GLN A 53 25.81 5.89 -10.66
C GLN A 53 26.88 4.87 -10.24
N LYS A 54 26.72 4.22 -9.10
CA LYS A 54 27.64 3.18 -8.63
C LYS A 54 27.64 1.97 -9.55
N TRP A 55 26.49 1.59 -10.08
CA TRP A 55 26.39 0.47 -11.00
C TRP A 55 27.04 0.83 -12.35
N ILE A 56 26.76 1.99 -12.93
CA ILE A 56 27.35 2.49 -14.17
C ILE A 56 28.88 2.56 -14.05
N ALA A 57 29.40 3.10 -12.94
CA ALA A 57 30.84 3.18 -12.72
C ALA A 57 31.55 1.81 -12.67
N LYS A 58 30.84 0.76 -12.26
CA LYS A 58 31.37 -0.62 -12.21
C LYS A 58 31.23 -1.35 -13.55
N ASN A 59 30.32 -0.89 -14.43
CA ASN A 59 29.97 -1.54 -15.70
C ASN A 59 30.10 -0.55 -16.87
N PRO A 60 31.30 -0.07 -17.20
CA PRO A 60 31.47 0.98 -18.20
C PRO A 60 31.24 0.52 -19.67
N ASP A 61 31.34 -0.79 -19.96
CA ASP A 61 31.18 -1.36 -21.31
C ASP A 61 29.78 -1.93 -21.51
N VAL A 62 28.90 -1.17 -22.20
CA VAL A 62 27.45 -1.42 -22.20
C VAL A 62 26.87 -1.74 -23.59
N LYS A 63 27.73 -2.01 -24.58
CA LYS A 63 27.20 -2.30 -25.94
C LYS A 63 26.22 -3.49 -25.97
N GLU A 64 26.46 -4.50 -25.12
CA GLU A 64 25.58 -5.67 -24.95
C GLU A 64 25.42 -5.96 -23.46
N MET A 65 24.26 -5.64 -22.88
CA MET A 65 23.98 -5.90 -21.45
C MET A 65 23.36 -7.28 -21.20
N GLY A 66 23.29 -8.16 -22.21
CA GLY A 66 22.81 -9.52 -22.04
C GLY A 66 21.38 -9.75 -22.53
N THR A 67 20.54 -10.36 -21.72
CA THR A 67 19.18 -10.74 -22.12
C THR A 67 18.23 -9.56 -22.25
N VAL A 68 17.32 -9.63 -23.23
CA VAL A 68 16.18 -8.70 -23.34
C VAL A 68 15.30 -8.84 -22.11
N ILE A 69 14.90 -7.71 -21.52
CA ILE A 69 13.96 -7.66 -20.42
C ILE A 69 12.57 -7.42 -20.98
N THR A 70 11.63 -8.31 -20.69
CA THR A 70 10.23 -8.17 -21.10
C THR A 70 9.41 -7.63 -19.92
N ILE A 71 8.68 -6.54 -20.16
CA ILE A 71 7.89 -5.82 -19.15
C ILE A 71 6.40 -6.06 -19.44
N PRO A 72 5.64 -6.65 -18.49
CA PRO A 72 4.20 -6.76 -18.63
C PRO A 72 3.54 -5.38 -18.54
N VAL A 73 2.68 -5.06 -19.50
CA VAL A 73 1.97 -3.78 -19.58
C VAL A 73 0.47 -4.01 -19.48
N VAL A 74 -0.20 -3.20 -18.69
CA VAL A 74 -1.66 -3.07 -18.69
C VAL A 74 -2.08 -1.69 -19.16
N PHE A 75 -3.01 -1.63 -20.11
CA PHE A 75 -3.61 -0.40 -20.59
C PHE A 75 -4.98 -0.16 -19.95
N HIS A 76 -5.08 0.90 -19.16
CA HIS A 76 -6.32 1.36 -18.52
C HIS A 76 -6.95 2.44 -19.39
N VAL A 77 -7.95 2.07 -20.20
CA VAL A 77 -8.67 3.01 -21.06
C VAL A 77 -9.80 3.67 -20.27
N LEU A 78 -9.59 4.95 -19.90
CA LEU A 78 -10.62 5.79 -19.30
C LEU A 78 -11.30 6.55 -20.41
N TYR A 79 -12.57 6.24 -20.71
CA TYR A 79 -13.24 6.82 -21.87
C TYR A 79 -14.46 7.64 -21.51
N ASN A 80 -14.61 8.82 -22.12
CA ASN A 80 -15.76 9.65 -21.93
C ASN A 80 -16.94 9.12 -22.76
N THR A 81 -18.05 8.79 -22.09
CA THR A 81 -19.23 8.22 -22.74
C THR A 81 -19.89 9.18 -23.76
N GLY A 82 -19.68 10.49 -23.62
CA GLY A 82 -20.15 11.52 -24.58
C GLY A 82 -19.21 11.71 -25.78
N VAL A 83 -17.99 11.13 -25.76
CA VAL A 83 -16.97 11.24 -26.81
C VAL A 83 -16.45 9.85 -27.18
N PRO A 84 -17.15 9.10 -28.05
CA PRO A 84 -16.82 7.70 -28.37
C PRO A 84 -15.39 7.46 -28.81
N ALA A 85 -14.75 8.44 -29.45
CA ALA A 85 -13.36 8.35 -29.91
C ALA A 85 -12.34 8.16 -28.80
N THR A 86 -12.69 8.49 -27.55
CA THR A 86 -11.83 8.29 -26.36
C THR A 86 -11.79 6.84 -25.90
N ASN A 87 -12.77 6.00 -26.30
CA ASN A 87 -12.72 4.56 -26.10
C ASN A 87 -11.86 3.93 -27.21
N VAL A 88 -10.55 4.12 -27.10
CA VAL A 88 -9.59 3.68 -28.11
C VAL A 88 -9.74 2.20 -28.46
N SER A 89 -9.66 1.86 -29.74
CA SER A 89 -9.79 0.49 -30.20
C SER A 89 -8.62 -0.39 -29.75
N GLU A 90 -8.83 -1.70 -29.71
CA GLU A 90 -7.76 -2.65 -29.47
C GLU A 90 -6.64 -2.53 -30.50
N ALA A 91 -7.00 -2.33 -31.77
CA ALA A 91 -6.01 -2.09 -32.83
C ALA A 91 -5.09 -0.91 -32.52
N LYS A 92 -5.62 0.17 -31.92
CA LYS A 92 -4.83 1.33 -31.49
C LYS A 92 -3.91 1.01 -30.32
N ILE A 93 -4.37 0.18 -29.37
CA ILE A 93 -3.56 -0.30 -28.24
C ILE A 93 -2.43 -1.19 -28.73
N LEU A 94 -2.73 -2.12 -29.63
CA LEU A 94 -1.72 -3.00 -30.22
C LEU A 94 -0.69 -2.23 -31.06
N SER A 95 -1.12 -1.17 -31.76
CA SER A 95 -0.17 -0.30 -32.47
C SER A 95 0.78 0.40 -31.51
N GLN A 96 0.29 0.89 -30.37
CA GLN A 96 1.18 1.50 -29.35
C GLN A 96 2.15 0.48 -28.75
N LEU A 97 1.71 -0.74 -28.50
CA LEU A 97 2.59 -1.80 -28.00
C LEU A 97 3.69 -2.13 -29.03
N ALA A 98 3.34 -2.19 -30.33
CA ALA A 98 4.32 -2.42 -31.39
C ALA A 98 5.34 -1.26 -31.45
N ILE A 99 4.87 0.00 -31.34
CA ILE A 99 5.74 1.18 -31.33
C ILE A 99 6.68 1.15 -30.12
N LEU A 100 6.19 0.77 -28.90
CA LEU A 100 7.04 0.59 -27.73
C LEU A 100 8.17 -0.41 -28.02
N ASN A 101 7.83 -1.57 -28.60
CA ASN A 101 8.83 -2.58 -28.93
C ASN A 101 9.80 -2.13 -30.02
N ASP A 102 9.30 -1.50 -31.06
CA ASP A 102 10.16 -1.04 -32.17
C ASP A 102 11.14 0.06 -31.71
N ASP A 103 10.65 1.04 -30.96
CA ASP A 103 11.46 2.20 -30.56
C ASP A 103 12.48 1.82 -29.46
N TYR A 104 12.11 1.01 -28.45
CA TYR A 104 13.02 0.54 -27.39
C TYR A 104 14.01 -0.52 -27.86
N ARG A 105 13.70 -1.23 -28.94
CA ARG A 105 14.60 -2.21 -29.60
C ARG A 105 15.35 -1.60 -30.78
N ARG A 106 15.20 -0.28 -31.03
CA ARG A 106 15.77 0.40 -32.18
C ARG A 106 15.44 -0.27 -33.53
N LEU A 107 14.25 -0.84 -33.65
CA LEU A 107 13.70 -1.43 -34.88
C LEU A 107 12.78 -0.44 -35.62
N ASN A 108 12.62 0.75 -35.11
CA ASN A 108 11.77 1.82 -35.64
C ASN A 108 12.11 2.13 -37.11
N TRP A 109 11.06 2.38 -37.90
CA TRP A 109 11.12 2.60 -39.35
C TRP A 109 12.09 3.69 -39.79
N ASN A 110 12.34 4.68 -38.93
CA ASN A 110 13.24 5.83 -39.20
C ASN A 110 14.58 5.72 -38.43
N ALA A 111 14.97 4.57 -37.90
CA ALA A 111 16.27 4.38 -37.28
C ALA A 111 17.45 4.70 -38.18
N SER A 112 17.31 4.45 -39.48
CA SER A 112 18.32 4.80 -40.52
C SER A 112 18.45 6.31 -40.76
N ALA A 113 17.53 7.14 -40.27
CA ALA A 113 17.59 8.59 -40.37
C ALA A 113 18.38 9.25 -39.22
N THR A 114 18.91 8.47 -38.30
CA THR A 114 19.80 8.96 -37.24
C THR A 114 21.02 9.66 -37.87
N PRO A 115 21.35 10.90 -37.48
CA PRO A 115 22.54 11.61 -37.97
C PRO A 115 23.80 10.74 -37.73
N GLU A 116 24.74 10.79 -38.72
CA GLU A 116 25.97 9.98 -38.66
C GLU A 116 26.78 10.23 -37.37
N VAL A 117 26.75 11.46 -36.87
CA VAL A 117 27.43 11.84 -35.62
C VAL A 117 26.89 11.15 -34.38
N PHE A 118 25.62 10.77 -34.38
CA PHE A 118 24.97 10.09 -33.25
C PHE A 118 24.86 8.56 -33.42
N LEU A 119 25.18 8.01 -34.58
CA LEU A 119 25.19 6.57 -34.81
C LEU A 119 26.04 5.77 -33.80
N PRO A 120 27.24 6.27 -33.38
CA PRO A 120 28.08 5.55 -32.43
C PRO A 120 27.44 5.36 -31.05
N VAL A 121 26.53 6.24 -30.64
CA VAL A 121 25.87 6.25 -29.34
C VAL A 121 24.42 5.78 -29.40
N ALA A 122 23.84 5.62 -30.56
CA ALA A 122 22.46 5.19 -30.73
C ALA A 122 22.29 3.71 -30.31
N ALA A 123 21.36 3.44 -29.36
CA ALA A 123 21.25 2.17 -28.67
C ALA A 123 19.96 1.40 -28.96
N ASP A 124 20.05 0.07 -29.05
CA ASP A 124 18.98 -0.84 -28.69
C ASP A 124 18.92 -0.91 -27.16
N ALA A 125 17.83 -0.49 -26.54
CA ALA A 125 17.68 -0.52 -25.09
C ALA A 125 17.52 -1.93 -24.52
N GLU A 126 17.29 -2.93 -25.39
CA GLU A 126 17.04 -4.33 -25.03
C GLU A 126 15.89 -4.49 -24.01
N LEU A 127 14.85 -3.66 -24.17
CA LEU A 127 13.60 -3.72 -23.43
C LEU A 127 12.47 -4.06 -24.39
N GLU A 128 11.62 -5.00 -23.99
CA GLU A 128 10.42 -5.39 -24.70
C GLU A 128 9.21 -5.27 -23.78
N PHE A 129 8.04 -5.14 -24.37
CA PHE A 129 6.78 -4.98 -23.67
C PHE A 129 5.78 -6.01 -24.17
N CYS A 130 5.08 -6.68 -23.27
CA CYS A 130 3.98 -7.57 -23.62
C CYS A 130 2.68 -7.04 -23.01
N LEU A 131 1.54 -7.28 -23.66
CA LEU A 131 0.27 -7.17 -22.97
C LEU A 131 0.21 -8.19 -21.83
N ALA A 132 -0.23 -7.76 -20.65
CA ALA A 132 -0.42 -8.65 -19.53
C ALA A 132 -1.43 -9.73 -19.88
N GLN A 133 -1.00 -10.99 -19.87
CA GLN A 133 -1.81 -12.18 -20.15
C GLN A 133 -2.36 -12.81 -18.87
N ARG A 134 -1.84 -12.38 -17.72
CA ARG A 134 -2.29 -12.75 -16.38
C ARG A 134 -2.68 -11.48 -15.63
N GLY A 135 -3.85 -11.47 -14.98
CA GLY A 135 -4.30 -10.39 -14.10
C GLY A 135 -3.73 -10.52 -12.68
N PRO A 136 -3.88 -9.47 -11.84
CA PRO A 136 -3.46 -9.52 -10.44
C PRO A 136 -4.18 -10.59 -9.61
N ASP A 137 -5.34 -11.00 -10.07
CA ASP A 137 -6.16 -12.09 -9.52
C ASP A 137 -5.70 -13.49 -9.96
N GLY A 138 -4.65 -13.57 -10.76
CA GLY A 138 -4.13 -14.81 -11.33
C GLY A 138 -4.88 -15.32 -12.55
N PHE A 139 -5.97 -14.69 -12.97
CA PHE A 139 -6.77 -15.10 -14.14
C PHE A 139 -6.19 -14.64 -15.49
N PRO A 140 -6.60 -15.29 -16.60
CA PRO A 140 -6.28 -14.78 -17.91
C PRO A 140 -6.73 -13.33 -18.10
N SER A 141 -5.86 -12.54 -18.70
CA SER A 141 -6.13 -11.14 -18.98
C SER A 141 -5.86 -10.81 -20.45
N SER A 142 -6.56 -9.81 -20.96
CA SER A 142 -6.21 -9.16 -22.22
C SER A 142 -5.18 -8.05 -22.05
N GLY A 143 -4.75 -7.72 -20.81
CA GLY A 143 -3.91 -6.55 -20.53
C GLY A 143 -4.61 -5.21 -20.79
N ILE A 144 -5.95 -5.20 -20.96
CA ILE A 144 -6.73 -4.00 -21.29
C ILE A 144 -7.91 -3.92 -20.35
N THR A 145 -7.99 -2.82 -19.59
CA THR A 145 -9.20 -2.49 -18.82
C THR A 145 -9.91 -1.28 -19.43
N ARG A 146 -11.23 -1.22 -19.29
CA ARG A 146 -12.04 -0.13 -19.85
C ARG A 146 -12.99 0.42 -18.78
N THR A 147 -12.81 1.70 -18.43
CA THR A 147 -13.59 2.38 -17.40
C THR A 147 -14.32 3.56 -18.02
N PRO A 148 -15.66 3.55 -18.01
CA PRO A 148 -16.44 4.71 -18.46
C PRO A 148 -16.29 5.86 -17.44
N THR A 149 -16.21 7.09 -17.95
CA THR A 149 -16.17 8.29 -17.13
C THR A 149 -16.97 9.42 -17.77
N THR A 150 -17.45 10.35 -16.96
CA THR A 150 -18.04 11.61 -17.43
C THR A 150 -16.99 12.72 -17.62
N LYS A 151 -15.75 12.48 -17.14
CA LYS A 151 -14.66 13.45 -17.26
C LYS A 151 -14.21 13.60 -18.71
N THR A 152 -13.97 14.83 -19.12
CA THR A 152 -13.36 15.18 -20.41
C THR A 152 -11.86 15.37 -20.29
N SER A 153 -11.35 15.48 -19.07
CA SER A 153 -9.93 15.70 -18.77
C SER A 153 -9.62 15.26 -17.33
N PHE A 154 -8.41 14.76 -17.15
CA PHE A 154 -7.80 14.47 -15.86
C PHE A 154 -6.68 15.44 -15.55
N THR A 155 -6.18 15.48 -14.32
CA THR A 155 -5.19 16.48 -13.90
C THR A 155 -3.90 15.84 -13.39
N THR A 156 -2.78 16.49 -13.70
CA THR A 156 -1.46 16.06 -13.20
C THR A 156 -1.31 16.27 -11.69
N ASN A 157 -2.05 17.25 -11.11
CA ASN A 157 -1.85 17.71 -9.73
C ASN A 157 -2.29 16.71 -8.66
N VAL A 158 -3.32 15.89 -8.95
CA VAL A 158 -3.92 14.97 -7.97
C VAL A 158 -3.91 13.53 -8.43
N ASN A 159 -3.30 13.23 -9.58
CA ASN A 159 -3.26 11.88 -10.15
C ASN A 159 -4.64 11.20 -10.25
N ASP A 160 -5.67 11.98 -10.52
CA ASP A 160 -7.06 11.53 -10.51
C ASP A 160 -7.40 10.49 -11.60
N ALA A 161 -6.54 10.30 -12.59
CA ALA A 161 -6.62 9.20 -13.53
C ALA A 161 -6.31 7.83 -12.90
N LYS A 162 -5.57 7.81 -11.79
CA LYS A 162 -4.96 6.63 -11.20
C LYS A 162 -5.74 6.08 -9.98
N SER A 163 -7.01 6.46 -9.82
CA SER A 163 -7.85 6.03 -8.70
C SER A 163 -9.32 5.89 -9.10
N ASP A 164 -9.94 4.79 -8.72
CA ASP A 164 -11.37 4.55 -8.90
C ASP A 164 -12.20 5.61 -8.14
N ALA A 165 -11.77 6.00 -6.95
CA ALA A 165 -12.44 7.00 -6.12
C ALA A 165 -12.56 8.39 -6.77
N THR A 166 -11.70 8.70 -7.74
CA THR A 166 -11.68 9.98 -8.45
C THR A 166 -12.26 9.89 -9.86
N GLY A 167 -12.89 8.78 -10.20
CA GLY A 167 -13.46 8.52 -11.54
C GLY A 167 -12.39 8.15 -12.58
N GLY A 168 -11.23 7.72 -12.13
CA GLY A 168 -10.17 7.10 -12.90
C GLY A 168 -10.21 5.58 -12.82
N LYS A 169 -9.02 4.94 -12.73
CA LYS A 169 -8.86 3.50 -12.51
C LYS A 169 -7.63 3.26 -11.65
N THR A 170 -7.81 2.55 -10.55
CA THR A 170 -6.68 2.08 -9.73
C THR A 170 -5.79 1.17 -10.55
N GLY A 171 -4.47 1.39 -10.46
CA GLY A 171 -3.47 0.61 -11.17
C GLY A 171 -3.37 -0.83 -10.66
N TRP A 172 -2.85 -1.70 -11.49
CA TRP A 172 -2.42 -3.02 -11.08
C TRP A 172 -1.11 -2.94 -10.28
N PRO A 173 -0.72 -3.97 -9.51
CA PRO A 173 0.52 -3.93 -8.73
C PRO A 173 1.74 -3.52 -9.57
N ALA A 174 2.36 -2.39 -9.23
CA ALA A 174 3.49 -1.85 -9.99
C ALA A 174 4.78 -2.67 -9.83
N THR A 175 4.79 -3.64 -8.92
CA THR A 175 5.83 -4.67 -8.79
C THR A 175 5.82 -5.67 -9.93
N ASP A 176 4.66 -5.82 -10.60
CA ASP A 176 4.41 -6.86 -11.60
C ASP A 176 4.03 -6.30 -12.97
N TYR A 177 3.57 -5.03 -13.03
CA TYR A 177 3.04 -4.42 -14.27
C TYR A 177 3.48 -2.98 -14.44
N LEU A 178 3.77 -2.58 -15.68
CA LEU A 178 3.73 -1.18 -16.10
C LEU A 178 2.27 -0.78 -16.34
N ASN A 179 1.76 0.18 -15.57
CA ASN A 179 0.43 0.74 -15.76
C ASN A 179 0.46 1.92 -16.75
N VAL A 180 -0.37 1.85 -17.78
CA VAL A 180 -0.53 2.93 -18.78
C VAL A 180 -2.00 3.35 -18.84
N TRP A 181 -2.31 4.56 -18.36
CA TRP A 181 -3.65 5.12 -18.44
C TRP A 181 -3.81 5.93 -19.74
N VAL A 182 -4.79 5.53 -20.55
CA VAL A 182 -5.18 6.27 -21.76
C VAL A 182 -6.44 7.06 -21.45
N VAL A 183 -6.35 8.40 -21.52
CA VAL A 183 -7.39 9.31 -21.00
C VAL A 183 -7.95 10.24 -22.09
N PRO A 184 -9.19 10.77 -21.90
CA PRO A 184 -9.80 11.71 -22.84
C PRO A 184 -9.00 13.00 -23.03
N GLY A 185 -8.26 13.44 -22.04
CA GLY A 185 -7.40 14.63 -22.05
C GLY A 185 -6.72 14.83 -20.71
N ILE A 186 -5.70 15.66 -20.67
CA ILE A 186 -4.92 15.99 -19.48
C ILE A 186 -4.88 17.52 -19.35
N ASN A 187 -5.17 18.05 -18.15
CA ASN A 187 -5.19 19.50 -17.86
C ASN A 187 -5.99 20.32 -18.90
N GLY A 188 -7.19 19.82 -19.26
CA GLY A 188 -8.03 20.49 -20.26
C GLY A 188 -7.55 20.32 -21.72
N GLY A 189 -6.67 19.35 -21.98
CA GLY A 189 -6.06 19.10 -23.29
C GLY A 189 -4.75 19.88 -23.50
N ASN A 190 -4.20 20.51 -22.46
CA ASN A 190 -2.96 21.28 -22.54
C ASN A 190 -1.70 20.44 -22.32
N VAL A 191 -1.83 19.17 -21.88
CA VAL A 191 -0.73 18.23 -21.67
C VAL A 191 -1.03 16.95 -22.45
N LEU A 192 -0.02 16.34 -23.05
CA LEU A 192 -0.15 15.13 -23.87
C LEU A 192 0.08 13.85 -23.08
N GLY A 193 1.04 13.86 -22.15
CA GLY A 193 1.37 12.76 -21.28
C GLY A 193 2.04 13.21 -20.00
N TYR A 194 2.13 12.31 -19.03
CA TYR A 194 3.00 12.45 -17.87
C TYR A 194 3.30 11.09 -17.26
N ALA A 195 4.47 10.98 -16.61
CA ALA A 195 4.95 9.80 -15.92
C ALA A 195 5.19 10.08 -14.44
N GLN A 196 5.35 9.01 -13.67
CA GLN A 196 5.94 9.08 -12.35
C GLN A 196 7.36 8.54 -12.39
N PHE A 197 8.32 9.31 -11.87
CA PHE A 197 9.69 8.86 -11.70
C PHE A 197 9.79 7.73 -10.66
N PRO A 198 10.80 6.83 -10.78
CA PRO A 198 11.12 5.86 -9.73
C PRO A 198 11.32 6.54 -8.37
N GLY A 199 10.85 5.89 -7.29
CA GLY A 199 10.92 6.42 -5.93
C GLY A 199 9.61 7.04 -5.42
N GLY A 200 8.61 7.21 -6.30
CA GLY A 200 7.24 7.60 -5.91
C GLY A 200 6.42 6.45 -5.32
N ASP A 201 5.19 6.75 -4.92
CA ASP A 201 4.23 5.78 -4.42
C ASP A 201 3.88 4.74 -5.50
N LEU A 202 4.03 3.46 -5.19
CA LEU A 202 3.75 2.35 -6.12
C LEU A 202 2.28 2.29 -6.54
N SER A 203 1.35 2.78 -5.73
CA SER A 203 -0.09 2.81 -6.08
C SER A 203 -0.42 3.77 -7.21
N THR A 204 0.46 4.73 -7.49
CA THR A 204 0.34 5.71 -8.58
C THR A 204 1.43 5.58 -9.65
N ASP A 205 2.24 4.51 -9.58
CA ASP A 205 3.34 4.29 -10.52
C ASP A 205 2.84 3.95 -11.93
N GLY A 206 3.45 4.55 -12.93
CA GLY A 206 3.12 4.37 -14.34
C GLY A 206 2.97 5.69 -15.10
N VAL A 207 2.37 5.62 -16.31
CA VAL A 207 2.27 6.74 -17.23
C VAL A 207 0.82 7.03 -17.64
N VAL A 208 0.49 8.28 -17.90
CA VAL A 208 -0.82 8.74 -18.36
C VAL A 208 -0.68 9.43 -19.71
N ILE A 209 -1.46 9.02 -20.70
CA ILE A 209 -1.34 9.49 -22.09
C ILE A 209 -2.72 9.94 -22.61
N ALA A 210 -2.79 11.09 -23.26
CA ALA A 210 -4.00 11.52 -23.94
C ALA A 210 -4.29 10.64 -25.17
N TYR A 211 -5.55 10.25 -25.37
CA TYR A 211 -5.97 9.28 -26.39
C TYR A 211 -5.58 9.64 -27.82
N ASN A 212 -5.43 10.94 -28.12
CA ASN A 212 -5.17 11.48 -29.45
C ASN A 212 -3.67 11.63 -29.80
N CYS A 213 -2.76 11.26 -28.88
CA CYS A 213 -1.32 11.11 -29.13
C CYS A 213 -0.79 9.72 -28.74
N PHE A 214 -1.70 8.76 -28.65
CA PHE A 214 -1.44 7.37 -28.30
C PHE A 214 -1.58 6.47 -29.51
N GLY A 215 -0.59 5.63 -29.80
CA GLY A 215 -0.57 4.78 -30.99
C GLY A 215 -0.46 5.57 -32.32
N ASP A 216 -0.60 4.88 -33.45
CA ASP A 216 -0.59 5.46 -34.79
C ASP A 216 -1.92 5.28 -35.56
N VAL A 217 -2.94 4.74 -34.89
CA VAL A 217 -4.28 4.57 -35.46
C VAL A 217 -5.15 5.79 -35.12
N PRO A 218 -5.78 6.46 -36.10
CA PRO A 218 -6.64 7.64 -35.85
C PRO A 218 -7.79 7.36 -34.85
N PRO A 219 -8.26 8.43 -34.14
CA PRO A 219 -7.92 9.83 -34.31
C PRO A 219 -6.62 10.22 -33.65
N LEU A 220 -5.81 11.04 -34.31
CA LEU A 220 -4.51 11.50 -33.85
C LEU A 220 -4.41 13.03 -33.98
N MET A 221 -3.53 13.64 -33.19
CA MET A 221 -3.26 15.08 -33.19
C MET A 221 -1.86 15.36 -33.72
N ALA A 222 -1.79 16.04 -34.86
CA ALA A 222 -0.50 16.47 -35.38
C ALA A 222 0.18 17.51 -34.45
N PRO A 223 1.52 17.47 -34.29
CA PRO A 223 2.49 16.60 -34.98
C PRO A 223 2.79 15.26 -34.30
N TYR A 224 2.00 14.84 -33.32
CA TYR A 224 2.17 13.64 -32.46
C TYR A 224 1.38 12.44 -33.05
N LEU A 225 1.92 11.89 -34.17
CA LEU A 225 1.18 10.93 -35.00
C LEU A 225 1.71 9.49 -34.90
N TYR A 226 2.81 9.27 -34.22
CA TYR A 226 3.52 7.99 -34.20
C TYR A 226 3.64 7.39 -32.80
N GLY A 227 2.80 7.82 -31.83
CA GLY A 227 2.75 7.27 -30.49
C GLY A 227 3.99 7.51 -29.62
N ARG A 228 4.84 8.46 -30.02
CA ARG A 228 6.13 8.73 -29.33
C ARG A 228 5.99 9.51 -28.04
N THR A 229 4.86 10.13 -27.80
CA THR A 229 4.50 10.63 -26.46
C THR A 229 4.58 9.49 -25.42
N THR A 230 4.07 8.30 -25.74
CA THR A 230 4.18 7.15 -24.82
C THR A 230 5.63 6.69 -24.61
N ILE A 231 6.45 6.71 -25.67
CA ILE A 231 7.88 6.36 -25.59
C ILE A 231 8.60 7.33 -24.64
N HIS A 232 8.34 8.63 -24.77
CA HIS A 232 8.89 9.69 -23.94
C HIS A 232 8.50 9.47 -22.44
N GLU A 233 7.21 9.28 -22.15
CA GLU A 233 6.75 9.13 -20.78
C GLU A 233 7.27 7.83 -20.13
N VAL A 234 7.35 6.73 -20.88
CA VAL A 234 7.98 5.50 -20.40
C VAL A 234 9.48 5.71 -20.17
N GLY A 235 10.15 6.58 -20.92
CA GLY A 235 11.53 7.00 -20.64
C GLY A 235 11.67 7.63 -19.26
N HIS A 236 10.77 8.54 -18.86
CA HIS A 236 10.73 9.11 -17.51
C HIS A 236 10.43 8.05 -16.44
N TRP A 237 9.47 7.17 -16.70
CA TRP A 237 9.19 6.05 -15.83
C TRP A 237 10.42 5.14 -15.64
N LEU A 238 11.31 5.08 -16.63
CA LEU A 238 12.60 4.41 -16.60
C LEU A 238 13.77 5.30 -16.13
N ASN A 239 13.50 6.39 -15.40
CA ASN A 239 14.49 7.29 -14.80
C ASN A 239 15.30 8.15 -15.80
N LEU A 240 14.80 8.37 -17.00
CA LEU A 240 15.41 9.33 -17.90
C LEU A 240 14.85 10.74 -17.64
N ARG A 241 15.72 11.74 -17.72
CA ARG A 241 15.33 13.15 -17.75
C ARG A 241 15.23 13.65 -19.17
N HIS A 242 14.66 14.84 -19.35
CA HIS A 242 14.78 15.55 -20.61
C HIS A 242 16.25 15.83 -20.94
N ILE A 243 16.62 15.77 -22.23
CA ILE A 243 18.03 15.91 -22.63
C ILE A 243 18.64 17.29 -22.32
N TRP A 244 17.81 18.32 -22.05
CA TRP A 244 18.28 19.65 -21.60
C TRP A 244 18.35 19.77 -20.07
N GLY A 245 18.15 18.69 -19.30
CA GLY A 245 18.23 18.68 -17.84
C GLY A 245 17.21 19.59 -17.14
N ASP A 246 16.12 19.97 -17.83
CA ASP A 246 15.06 20.88 -17.36
C ASP A 246 15.54 22.30 -17.01
N GLY A 247 16.61 22.77 -17.68
CA GLY A 247 17.17 24.09 -17.49
C GLY A 247 18.14 24.50 -18.61
N PRO A 248 18.86 25.61 -18.43
CA PRO A 248 19.83 26.07 -19.41
C PRO A 248 21.08 25.17 -19.52
N CYS A 249 22.02 25.50 -20.42
CA CYS A 249 23.20 24.69 -20.77
C CYS A 249 24.08 24.18 -19.60
N ASP A 250 23.93 24.67 -18.40
CA ASP A 250 24.65 24.21 -17.19
C ASP A 250 23.89 23.09 -16.42
N GLN A 251 22.69 22.78 -16.83
CA GLN A 251 21.93 21.64 -16.29
C GLN A 251 22.32 20.33 -16.97
N ASP A 252 22.05 19.22 -16.31
CA ASP A 252 22.51 17.90 -16.71
C ASP A 252 21.36 16.88 -16.63
N ASP A 253 21.22 16.06 -17.67
CA ASP A 253 20.28 14.94 -17.71
C ASP A 253 20.85 13.64 -17.08
N PHE A 254 22.08 13.72 -16.55
CA PHE A 254 22.88 12.61 -16.00
C PHE A 254 23.25 11.53 -17.03
N VAL A 255 23.36 11.92 -18.32
CA VAL A 255 23.76 11.04 -19.42
C VAL A 255 24.88 11.67 -20.21
N ALA A 256 26.05 11.04 -20.21
CA ALA A 256 27.27 11.65 -20.77
C ALA A 256 27.32 11.68 -22.30
N ASP A 257 26.49 10.92 -23.01
CA ASP A 257 26.48 10.81 -24.47
C ASP A 257 25.29 11.50 -25.13
N THR A 258 24.54 12.31 -24.38
CA THR A 258 23.58 13.31 -24.87
C THR A 258 24.25 14.67 -24.90
N PRO A 259 24.30 15.40 -26.05
CA PRO A 259 24.76 16.77 -26.10
C PRO A 259 23.90 17.69 -25.25
N ARG A 260 24.50 18.68 -24.59
CA ARG A 260 23.75 19.66 -23.81
C ARG A 260 22.87 20.52 -24.72
N SER A 261 21.69 20.85 -24.24
CA SER A 261 20.73 21.73 -24.91
C SER A 261 20.25 22.82 -23.94
N ASP A 262 19.98 24.04 -24.45
CA ASP A 262 19.52 25.17 -23.64
C ASP A 262 18.02 25.09 -23.28
N GLY A 263 17.34 24.11 -23.80
CA GLY A 263 15.90 23.86 -23.56
C GLY A 263 15.33 22.87 -24.55
N ALA A 264 14.01 22.69 -24.47
CA ALA A 264 13.28 21.82 -25.37
C ALA A 264 13.30 22.28 -26.82
N ASN A 265 13.48 21.34 -27.74
CA ASN A 265 13.35 21.60 -29.18
C ASN A 265 11.93 21.28 -29.66
N TYR A 266 11.37 22.11 -30.51
CA TYR A 266 10.07 21.92 -31.15
C TYR A 266 10.22 21.84 -32.68
N GLY A 267 9.39 21.04 -33.31
CA GLY A 267 9.56 20.77 -34.76
C GLY A 267 10.69 19.75 -34.97
N CYS A 268 11.47 19.96 -36.03
CA CYS A 268 12.68 19.16 -36.32
C CYS A 268 13.82 20.14 -36.65
N PRO A 269 14.26 20.98 -35.71
CA PRO A 269 15.30 21.95 -35.98
C PRO A 269 16.67 21.30 -36.17
N ASN A 270 17.60 22.02 -36.73
CA ASN A 270 19.02 21.68 -36.79
C ASN A 270 19.79 22.81 -36.09
N THR A 271 19.77 22.80 -34.79
CA THR A 271 20.31 23.82 -33.89
C THR A 271 21.47 23.25 -33.06
N ASN A 272 22.34 24.16 -32.63
CA ASN A 272 23.31 23.93 -31.57
C ASN A 272 23.10 25.06 -30.55
N SER A 273 22.38 24.75 -29.47
CA SER A 273 22.01 25.77 -28.49
C SER A 273 23.06 25.96 -27.40
N CYS A 274 23.95 24.97 -27.19
CA CYS A 274 24.99 24.96 -26.15
C CYS A 274 26.36 24.67 -26.76
N SER A 275 27.09 25.71 -27.16
CA SER A 275 28.36 25.63 -27.91
C SER A 275 29.64 25.55 -27.05
N ASN A 276 29.55 25.10 -25.81
CA ASN A 276 30.69 25.11 -24.88
C ASN A 276 31.28 23.70 -24.62
N GLU A 277 30.89 22.69 -25.39
CA GLU A 277 31.33 21.31 -25.24
C GLU A 277 32.50 20.96 -26.18
N SER A 278 33.19 19.87 -25.90
CA SER A 278 34.23 19.34 -26.78
C SER A 278 34.19 17.80 -26.75
N PRO A 279 33.79 17.18 -27.87
CA PRO A 279 33.34 17.75 -29.15
C PRO A 279 32.01 18.50 -29.04
N ASP A 280 31.85 19.55 -29.85
CA ASP A 280 30.65 20.36 -29.91
C ASP A 280 29.69 19.79 -30.97
N TYR A 281 28.50 19.39 -30.53
CA TYR A 281 27.47 18.76 -31.37
C TYR A 281 26.20 19.60 -31.41
N ASN A 282 25.40 19.45 -32.47
CA ASN A 282 24.03 19.94 -32.48
C ASN A 282 23.18 19.27 -31.40
N ASP A 283 22.11 19.96 -30.99
CA ASP A 283 21.10 19.38 -30.08
C ASP A 283 20.58 18.06 -30.67
N MET A 284 20.42 17.05 -29.82
CA MET A 284 20.00 15.72 -30.25
C MET A 284 18.47 15.63 -30.42
N VAL A 285 17.91 16.44 -31.33
CA VAL A 285 16.46 16.50 -31.60
C VAL A 285 15.85 15.17 -32.04
N GLN A 286 16.67 14.17 -32.33
CA GLN A 286 16.23 12.80 -32.63
C GLN A 286 16.03 11.97 -31.40
N ASN A 287 16.39 12.45 -30.21
CA ASN A 287 16.23 11.72 -28.96
C ASN A 287 14.77 11.72 -28.52
N TYR A 288 14.27 10.56 -28.05
CA TYR A 288 12.91 10.44 -27.55
C TYR A 288 12.62 11.30 -26.31
N MET A 289 13.66 11.75 -25.58
CA MET A 289 13.51 12.61 -24.40
C MET A 289 13.58 14.12 -24.74
N ASP A 290 13.43 14.50 -26.02
CA ASP A 290 13.22 15.88 -26.48
C ASP A 290 11.72 16.13 -26.80
N TYR A 291 11.33 17.40 -27.01
CA TYR A 291 9.97 17.81 -27.40
C TYR A 291 9.82 17.98 -28.91
N SER A 292 10.77 17.48 -29.67
CA SER A 292 10.73 17.47 -31.11
C SER A 292 9.54 16.65 -31.65
N ASN A 293 9.16 16.89 -32.91
CA ASN A 293 8.05 16.17 -33.54
C ASN A 293 8.34 14.66 -33.65
N ASP A 294 7.32 13.83 -33.49
CA ASP A 294 7.41 12.36 -33.57
C ASP A 294 8.18 11.87 -34.81
N ASN A 295 8.02 12.53 -35.97
CA ASN A 295 8.64 12.08 -37.21
C ASN A 295 10.18 12.26 -37.27
N CYS A 296 10.77 13.06 -36.41
CA CYS A 296 12.22 13.19 -36.31
C CYS A 296 12.86 12.45 -35.14
N GLN A 297 12.13 12.10 -34.10
CA GLN A 297 12.61 11.27 -33.01
C GLN A 297 12.92 9.84 -33.52
N ASN A 298 14.04 9.24 -33.12
CA ASN A 298 14.39 7.89 -33.59
C ASN A 298 15.41 7.14 -32.74
N LEU A 299 15.85 7.67 -31.59
CA LEU A 299 16.87 7.00 -30.77
C LEU A 299 16.78 7.28 -29.27
N PHE A 300 17.24 6.31 -28.51
CA PHE A 300 17.88 6.49 -27.20
C PHE A 300 19.38 6.30 -27.35
N THR A 301 20.17 6.83 -26.38
CA THR A 301 21.63 6.66 -26.35
C THR A 301 22.06 5.45 -25.50
N LEU A 302 23.35 5.08 -25.60
CA LEU A 302 23.95 4.02 -24.79
C LEU A 302 23.91 4.38 -23.30
N GLY A 303 24.13 5.64 -22.94
CA GLY A 303 24.02 6.11 -21.56
C GLY A 303 22.58 6.06 -21.05
N GLN A 304 21.59 6.44 -21.87
CA GLN A 304 20.19 6.29 -21.55
C GLN A 304 19.80 4.81 -21.38
N LYS A 305 20.24 3.91 -22.25
CA LYS A 305 20.09 2.45 -22.09
C LYS A 305 20.61 1.99 -20.73
N GLN A 306 21.78 2.44 -20.34
CA GLN A 306 22.38 2.08 -19.04
C GLN A 306 21.49 2.48 -17.88
N ARG A 307 21.06 3.76 -17.86
CA ARG A 307 20.18 4.28 -16.80
C ARG A 307 18.87 3.53 -16.69
N MET A 308 18.25 3.23 -17.82
CA MET A 308 17.00 2.46 -17.84
C MET A 308 17.18 1.05 -17.29
N ARG A 309 18.21 0.33 -17.76
CA ARG A 309 18.39 -1.10 -17.45
C ARG A 309 18.85 -1.35 -16.03
N VAL A 310 19.62 -0.45 -15.43
CA VAL A 310 20.09 -0.61 -14.05
C VAL A 310 18.94 -0.72 -13.03
N LEU A 311 17.77 -0.17 -13.35
CA LEU A 311 16.58 -0.30 -12.50
C LEU A 311 16.11 -1.75 -12.33
N PHE A 312 16.45 -2.62 -13.26
CA PHE A 312 16.07 -4.03 -13.28
C PHE A 312 17.16 -4.98 -12.72
N GLU A 313 18.30 -4.44 -12.32
CA GLU A 313 19.35 -5.22 -11.67
C GLU A 313 18.97 -5.56 -10.21
N PRO A 314 19.53 -6.63 -9.62
CA PRO A 314 19.28 -6.95 -8.23
C PRO A 314 19.54 -5.76 -7.28
N GLY A 315 18.51 -5.32 -6.56
CA GLY A 315 18.52 -4.12 -5.74
C GLY A 315 18.07 -2.85 -6.47
N GLY A 316 17.81 -2.89 -7.77
CA GLY A 316 17.23 -1.80 -8.54
C GLY A 316 15.72 -1.64 -8.28
N PHE A 317 15.21 -0.45 -8.47
CA PHE A 317 13.83 -0.08 -8.11
C PHE A 317 12.76 -0.90 -8.84
N ARG A 318 13.04 -1.39 -10.06
CA ARG A 318 12.13 -2.19 -10.90
C ARG A 318 12.55 -3.65 -11.03
N PHE A 319 13.42 -4.13 -10.16
CA PHE A 319 13.90 -5.52 -10.20
C PHE A 319 12.74 -6.52 -10.11
N SER A 320 11.70 -6.24 -9.33
CA SER A 320 10.52 -7.10 -9.19
C SER A 320 9.83 -7.41 -10.51
N LEU A 321 9.81 -6.48 -11.47
CA LEU A 321 9.23 -6.71 -12.80
C LEU A 321 9.94 -7.83 -13.59
N THR A 322 11.22 -8.11 -13.30
CA THR A 322 11.94 -9.23 -13.92
C THR A 322 11.49 -10.59 -13.40
N GLN A 323 10.77 -10.60 -12.29
CA GLN A 323 10.23 -11.80 -11.65
C GLN A 323 8.74 -11.98 -11.96
N SER A 324 8.12 -11.00 -12.62
CA SER A 324 6.70 -11.04 -12.95
C SER A 324 6.38 -12.14 -13.98
N ASP A 325 5.33 -12.88 -13.73
CA ASP A 325 4.74 -13.82 -14.67
C ASP A 325 3.60 -13.21 -15.52
N GLY A 326 3.43 -11.90 -15.45
CA GLY A 326 2.36 -11.16 -16.14
C GLY A 326 2.31 -11.36 -17.66
N CYS A 327 3.45 -11.69 -18.31
CA CYS A 327 3.50 -12.06 -19.73
C CYS A 327 3.17 -13.53 -20.02
N THR A 328 3.01 -14.35 -18.96
CA THR A 328 2.79 -15.79 -19.12
C THR A 328 1.30 -16.09 -19.25
N PRO A 329 0.83 -16.71 -20.33
CA PRO A 329 -0.57 -17.08 -20.47
C PRO A 329 -1.02 -17.99 -19.34
N VAL A 330 -2.22 -17.75 -18.83
CA VAL A 330 -2.87 -18.64 -17.87
C VAL A 330 -3.67 -19.68 -18.64
N LEU A 331 -3.36 -20.95 -18.44
CA LEU A 331 -4.15 -22.04 -18.95
C LEU A 331 -5.18 -22.42 -17.90
N LEU A 332 -6.45 -22.29 -18.21
CA LEU A 332 -7.55 -22.75 -17.36
C LEU A 332 -7.93 -24.19 -17.72
N GLY A 333 -8.00 -25.06 -16.73
CA GLY A 333 -8.59 -26.38 -16.85
C GLY A 333 -10.12 -26.35 -16.92
N ALA A 334 -10.75 -27.48 -17.18
CA ALA A 334 -12.21 -27.61 -17.09
C ALA A 334 -12.68 -27.48 -15.62
N SER A 335 -12.00 -28.19 -14.73
CA SER A 335 -12.25 -28.22 -13.28
C SER A 335 -10.97 -27.85 -12.54
N ASP A 336 -11.00 -26.73 -11.82
CA ASP A 336 -9.88 -26.17 -11.07
C ASP A 336 -10.47 -25.30 -9.94
N ALA A 337 -10.06 -25.56 -8.71
CA ALA A 337 -10.50 -24.80 -7.54
C ALA A 337 -9.28 -24.12 -6.93
N ASN A 338 -9.36 -22.86 -6.63
CA ASN A 338 -8.27 -22.07 -6.05
C ASN A 338 -8.61 -21.67 -4.62
N LEU A 339 -7.80 -22.07 -3.65
CA LEU A 339 -7.93 -21.64 -2.26
C LEU A 339 -7.31 -20.26 -2.09
N GLN A 340 -8.13 -19.22 -2.09
CA GLN A 340 -7.68 -17.83 -2.06
C GLN A 340 -7.15 -17.39 -0.69
N SER A 341 -7.85 -17.80 0.38
CA SER A 341 -7.46 -17.43 1.74
C SER A 341 -8.11 -18.34 2.78
N ILE A 342 -7.45 -18.46 3.92
CA ILE A 342 -8.05 -18.89 5.18
C ILE A 342 -8.45 -17.62 5.92
N VAL A 343 -9.76 -17.35 5.99
CA VAL A 343 -10.32 -16.11 6.57
C VAL A 343 -10.35 -16.20 8.09
N GLN A 344 -10.57 -17.40 8.65
CA GLN A 344 -10.45 -17.72 10.06
C GLN A 344 -9.79 -19.09 10.24
N PRO A 345 -8.97 -19.29 11.29
CA PRO A 345 -8.71 -18.39 12.41
C PRO A 345 -7.81 -17.22 12.04
N PHE A 346 -8.06 -16.06 12.63
CA PHE A 346 -7.05 -15.02 12.73
C PHE A 346 -6.01 -15.44 13.77
N SER A 347 -4.82 -14.83 13.73
CA SER A 347 -3.61 -15.31 14.40
C SER A 347 -3.69 -15.43 15.93
N ALA A 348 -4.76 -14.99 16.60
CA ALA A 348 -4.80 -15.00 18.07
C ALA A 348 -6.18 -15.29 18.66
N GLY A 349 -6.18 -15.94 19.84
CA GLY A 349 -7.31 -15.94 20.75
C GLY A 349 -8.42 -16.94 20.46
N GLN A 350 -8.12 -18.07 19.84
CA GLN A 350 -9.13 -19.11 19.60
C GLN A 350 -9.40 -19.93 20.85
N CYS A 351 -10.67 -20.14 21.17
CA CYS A 351 -11.06 -21.18 22.11
C CYS A 351 -10.71 -22.56 21.58
N THR A 352 -10.84 -23.56 22.44
CA THR A 352 -10.53 -24.95 22.10
C THR A 352 -11.38 -25.54 20.96
N VAL A 353 -12.37 -24.80 20.46
CA VAL A 353 -13.17 -25.16 19.29
C VAL A 353 -12.95 -24.12 18.21
N LEU A 354 -12.39 -24.56 17.10
CA LEU A 354 -12.10 -23.74 15.92
C LEU A 354 -13.15 -23.99 14.84
N GLU A 355 -13.79 -22.93 14.33
CA GLU A 355 -14.64 -22.95 13.14
C GLU A 355 -13.89 -22.30 11.98
N PRO A 356 -13.17 -23.05 11.13
CA PRO A 356 -12.41 -22.45 10.05
C PRO A 356 -13.32 -21.82 9.02
N VAL A 357 -12.96 -20.61 8.57
CA VAL A 357 -13.61 -19.93 7.44
C VAL A 357 -12.61 -19.78 6.32
N ILE A 358 -12.97 -20.26 5.15
CA ILE A 358 -12.13 -20.20 3.95
C ILE A 358 -12.81 -19.42 2.85
N GLN A 359 -12.01 -18.82 1.99
CA GLN A 359 -12.46 -18.27 0.72
C GLN A 359 -11.82 -19.05 -0.41
N PHE A 360 -12.63 -19.56 -1.32
CA PHE A 360 -12.14 -20.25 -2.50
C PHE A 360 -12.87 -19.78 -3.76
N GLN A 361 -12.28 -20.07 -4.91
CA GLN A 361 -12.71 -19.60 -6.21
C GLN A 361 -12.77 -20.77 -7.19
N ASN A 362 -13.77 -20.75 -8.06
CA ASN A 362 -13.78 -21.63 -9.24
C ASN A 362 -12.80 -21.05 -10.30
N PHE A 363 -11.62 -21.62 -10.39
CA PHE A 363 -10.60 -21.26 -11.35
C PHE A 363 -10.74 -22.03 -12.69
N GLY A 364 -11.66 -22.99 -12.71
CA GLY A 364 -11.99 -23.77 -13.92
C GLY A 364 -12.91 -23.03 -14.89
N THR A 365 -13.02 -23.59 -16.12
CA THR A 365 -13.93 -23.07 -17.15
C THR A 365 -15.36 -23.56 -16.98
N GLU A 366 -15.56 -24.70 -16.30
CA GLU A 366 -16.88 -25.27 -16.00
C GLU A 366 -17.39 -24.75 -14.65
N THR A 367 -18.72 -24.71 -14.47
CA THR A 367 -19.33 -24.38 -13.18
C THR A 367 -18.96 -25.45 -12.14
N LEU A 368 -18.50 -25.02 -10.97
CA LEU A 368 -18.17 -25.88 -9.85
C LEU A 368 -19.43 -26.23 -9.06
N TYR A 369 -19.79 -27.50 -9.01
CA TYR A 369 -20.93 -28.02 -8.25
C TYR A 369 -20.53 -28.85 -7.03
N TYR A 370 -19.31 -29.36 -7.00
CA TYR A 370 -18.80 -30.24 -5.96
C TYR A 370 -17.32 -29.96 -5.70
N LEU A 371 -16.93 -29.97 -4.41
CA LEU A 371 -15.55 -29.81 -4.00
C LEU A 371 -15.30 -30.60 -2.71
N GLU A 372 -14.23 -31.36 -2.63
CA GLU A 372 -13.73 -31.91 -1.38
C GLU A 372 -12.82 -30.89 -0.69
N ILE A 373 -13.07 -30.59 0.58
CA ILE A 373 -12.25 -29.70 1.39
C ILE A 373 -11.67 -30.55 2.52
N ILE A 374 -10.36 -30.70 2.53
CA ILE A 374 -9.62 -31.48 3.50
C ILE A 374 -8.88 -30.47 4.40
N TYR A 375 -9.03 -30.62 5.72
CA TYR A 375 -8.36 -29.72 6.65
C TYR A 375 -7.89 -30.46 7.90
N SER A 376 -6.75 -30.04 8.43
CA SER A 376 -6.17 -30.59 9.63
C SER A 376 -5.51 -29.53 10.49
N VAL A 377 -5.50 -29.76 11.81
CA VAL A 377 -4.77 -28.94 12.77
C VAL A 377 -3.56 -29.72 13.24
N ASP A 378 -2.37 -29.06 13.25
CA ASP A 378 -1.09 -29.60 13.71
C ASP A 378 -0.68 -30.94 13.06
N GLY A 379 -1.10 -31.17 11.81
CA GLY A 379 -0.85 -32.43 11.12
C GLY A 379 -1.55 -33.64 11.73
N GLY A 380 -2.61 -33.43 12.52
CA GLY A 380 -3.47 -34.49 13.06
C GLY A 380 -4.30 -35.21 11.98
N GLU A 381 -5.22 -36.07 12.42
CA GLU A 381 -6.13 -36.75 11.49
C GLU A 381 -6.95 -35.73 10.69
N PRO A 382 -6.95 -35.79 9.35
CA PRO A 382 -7.64 -34.82 8.55
C PRO A 382 -9.16 -34.99 8.60
N TYR A 383 -9.86 -33.87 8.65
CA TYR A 383 -11.28 -33.77 8.43
C TYR A 383 -11.54 -33.60 6.93
N THR A 384 -12.59 -34.22 6.41
CA THR A 384 -13.02 -34.05 5.02
C THR A 384 -14.45 -33.55 4.98
N TYR A 385 -14.65 -32.42 4.30
CA TYR A 385 -15.98 -31.87 4.06
C TYR A 385 -16.27 -31.86 2.56
N GLN A 386 -17.48 -32.27 2.19
CA GLN A 386 -17.96 -32.24 0.80
C GLN A 386 -18.83 -30.99 0.60
N TRP A 387 -18.26 -29.97 -0.01
CA TRP A 387 -19.00 -28.80 -0.39
C TRP A 387 -19.80 -29.09 -1.67
N THR A 388 -21.06 -28.63 -1.68
CA THR A 388 -21.93 -28.68 -2.86
C THR A 388 -22.60 -27.34 -3.06
N GLY A 389 -22.63 -26.85 -4.29
CA GLY A 389 -23.20 -25.53 -4.62
C GLY A 389 -23.25 -25.31 -6.13
N GLU A 390 -23.34 -24.06 -6.51
CA GLU A 390 -23.23 -23.63 -7.91
C GLU A 390 -22.34 -22.38 -7.94
N LEU A 391 -21.08 -22.55 -8.36
CA LEU A 391 -20.11 -21.49 -8.44
C LEU A 391 -19.64 -21.36 -9.89
N ALA A 392 -20.04 -20.27 -10.55
CA ALA A 392 -19.67 -20.02 -11.94
C ALA A 392 -18.14 -19.88 -12.09
N SER A 393 -17.60 -20.12 -13.30
CA SER A 393 -16.20 -19.81 -13.61
C SER A 393 -15.85 -18.40 -13.18
N THR A 394 -14.70 -18.22 -12.56
CA THR A 394 -14.14 -16.99 -11.97
C THR A 394 -14.82 -16.47 -10.70
N ALA A 395 -15.94 -17.04 -10.30
CA ALA A 395 -16.64 -16.63 -9.07
C ALA A 395 -15.92 -17.18 -7.83
N SER A 396 -15.97 -16.39 -6.74
CA SER A 396 -15.46 -16.77 -5.41
C SER A 396 -16.62 -16.92 -4.41
N THR A 397 -16.39 -17.71 -3.38
CA THR A 397 -17.31 -17.86 -2.25
C THR A 397 -16.54 -18.01 -0.95
N THR A 398 -17.17 -17.57 0.14
CA THR A 398 -16.66 -17.81 1.50
C THR A 398 -17.49 -18.91 2.14
N PHE A 399 -16.84 -19.83 2.85
CA PHE A 399 -17.50 -20.97 3.45
C PHE A 399 -16.94 -21.26 4.86
N THR A 400 -17.82 -21.51 5.82
CA THR A 400 -17.46 -21.94 7.19
C THR A 400 -17.44 -23.47 7.25
N LEU A 401 -16.28 -24.02 7.60
CA LEU A 401 -16.09 -25.45 7.78
C LEU A 401 -16.66 -25.93 9.13
N PRO A 402 -17.01 -27.20 9.24
CA PRO A 402 -17.39 -27.79 10.54
C PRO A 402 -16.31 -27.59 11.61
N PRO A 403 -16.72 -27.41 12.88
CA PRO A 403 -15.80 -27.11 13.96
C PRO A 403 -14.81 -28.25 14.24
N VAL A 404 -13.60 -27.85 14.64
CA VAL A 404 -12.52 -28.77 15.09
C VAL A 404 -12.19 -28.46 16.55
N THR A 405 -12.14 -29.51 17.38
CA THR A 405 -11.70 -29.35 18.77
C THR A 405 -10.20 -29.53 18.89
N ILE A 406 -9.53 -28.56 19.51
CA ILE A 406 -8.08 -28.54 19.72
C ILE A 406 -7.80 -28.98 21.15
N ASN A 407 -7.12 -30.12 21.34
CA ASN A 407 -6.96 -30.75 22.65
C ASN A 407 -5.50 -31.00 23.06
N ASN A 408 -4.52 -30.46 22.33
CA ASN A 408 -3.11 -30.84 22.55
C ASN A 408 -2.36 -29.99 23.59
N GLY A 409 -2.98 -28.93 24.14
CA GLY A 409 -2.35 -28.07 25.16
C GLY A 409 -1.18 -27.20 24.67
N GLU A 410 -0.93 -27.20 23.39
CA GLU A 410 0.02 -26.26 22.75
C GLU A 410 -0.63 -24.89 22.58
N LEU A 411 0.17 -23.86 22.49
CA LEU A 411 -0.33 -22.49 22.28
C LEU A 411 -0.37 -22.09 20.81
N LEU A 412 0.57 -22.59 20.04
CA LEU A 412 0.72 -22.26 18.63
C LEU A 412 0.28 -23.46 17.81
N HIS A 413 -0.67 -23.23 16.96
CA HIS A 413 -1.25 -24.23 16.09
C HIS A 413 -1.07 -23.82 14.62
N ASN A 414 -1.11 -24.80 13.74
CA ASN A 414 -1.29 -24.57 12.32
C ASN A 414 -2.60 -25.21 11.85
N LEU A 415 -3.29 -24.52 10.96
CA LEU A 415 -4.40 -25.04 10.18
C LEU A 415 -3.93 -25.17 8.73
N GLU A 416 -3.95 -26.39 8.22
CA GLU A 416 -3.76 -26.70 6.80
C GLU A 416 -5.11 -26.97 6.16
N VAL A 417 -5.36 -26.38 5.00
CA VAL A 417 -6.57 -26.61 4.20
C VAL A 417 -6.16 -26.95 2.79
N ILE A 418 -6.77 -28.00 2.25
CA ILE A 418 -6.52 -28.49 0.88
C ILE A 418 -7.88 -28.64 0.19
N LEU A 419 -7.98 -28.06 -1.02
CA LEU A 419 -9.08 -28.34 -1.94
C LEU A 419 -8.75 -29.58 -2.79
N ALA A 420 -9.74 -30.40 -3.09
CA ALA A 420 -9.51 -31.60 -3.87
C ALA A 420 -10.76 -31.99 -4.70
N ASN A 421 -10.52 -32.69 -5.78
CA ASN A 421 -11.55 -33.33 -6.61
C ASN A 421 -12.70 -32.39 -7.02
N PRO A 422 -12.45 -31.19 -7.59
CA PRO A 422 -13.49 -30.32 -8.11
C PRO A 422 -14.34 -31.08 -9.14
N ASN A 423 -15.67 -31.03 -8.96
CA ASN A 423 -16.63 -31.81 -9.76
C ASN A 423 -16.34 -33.33 -9.80
N GLY A 424 -15.61 -33.87 -8.81
CA GLY A 424 -15.29 -35.30 -8.74
C GLY A 424 -14.17 -35.77 -9.67
N VAL A 425 -13.40 -34.87 -10.25
CA VAL A 425 -12.21 -35.15 -11.08
C VAL A 425 -10.96 -34.55 -10.42
N PRO A 426 -9.75 -35.04 -10.76
CA PRO A 426 -8.53 -34.41 -10.28
C PRO A 426 -8.49 -32.92 -10.65
N ASP A 427 -7.97 -32.10 -9.72
CA ASP A 427 -7.76 -30.69 -9.98
C ASP A 427 -6.75 -30.46 -11.12
N PHE A 428 -7.01 -29.45 -11.96
CA PHE A 428 -6.14 -29.13 -13.08
C PHE A 428 -4.81 -28.49 -12.62
N ASN A 429 -4.86 -27.67 -11.56
CA ASN A 429 -3.69 -27.00 -11.02
C ASN A 429 -3.58 -27.21 -9.50
N PRO A 430 -3.03 -28.34 -9.04
CA PRO A 430 -2.96 -28.65 -7.61
C PRO A 430 -2.02 -27.71 -6.81
N ASP A 431 -1.28 -26.84 -7.45
CA ASP A 431 -0.38 -25.89 -6.77
C ASP A 431 -1.14 -24.71 -6.13
N ASN A 432 -2.42 -24.48 -6.49
CA ASN A 432 -3.27 -23.43 -5.92
C ASN A 432 -4.31 -23.94 -4.90
N ASP A 433 -4.24 -25.24 -4.56
CA ASP A 433 -5.23 -25.93 -3.74
C ASP A 433 -4.99 -25.83 -2.24
N MET A 434 -3.77 -25.49 -1.80
CA MET A 434 -3.37 -25.64 -0.39
C MET A 434 -2.91 -24.32 0.21
N LEU A 435 -3.42 -24.04 1.41
CA LEU A 435 -2.90 -22.97 2.26
C LEU A 435 -2.71 -23.48 3.70
N THR A 436 -1.76 -22.86 4.37
CA THR A 436 -1.53 -23.08 5.81
C THR A 436 -1.53 -21.74 6.53
N THR A 437 -2.22 -21.66 7.65
CA THR A 437 -2.16 -20.49 8.54
C THR A 437 -1.77 -20.92 9.95
N PHE A 438 -1.13 -20.00 10.69
CA PHE A 438 -0.79 -20.21 12.09
C PHE A 438 -1.71 -19.39 12.98
N PHE A 439 -2.13 -19.97 14.08
CA PHE A 439 -2.97 -19.31 15.08
C PHE A 439 -2.60 -19.77 16.48
N THR A 440 -3.02 -19.00 17.49
CA THR A 440 -2.82 -19.40 18.89
C THR A 440 -4.17 -19.70 19.53
N THR A 441 -4.23 -20.81 20.26
CA THR A 441 -5.32 -21.02 21.22
C THR A 441 -5.01 -20.29 22.53
N THR A 442 -6.04 -19.86 23.20
CA THR A 442 -5.89 -19.21 24.49
C THR A 442 -5.63 -20.25 25.60
N LEU A 443 -4.49 -20.10 26.24
CA LEU A 443 -4.40 -20.24 27.68
C LEU A 443 -5.27 -19.15 28.32
N PRO A 444 -5.57 -19.20 29.64
CA PRO A 444 -6.37 -18.14 30.25
C PRO A 444 -5.94 -16.78 29.70
N GLY A 445 -6.94 -15.99 29.34
CA GLY A 445 -6.73 -14.73 28.63
C GLY A 445 -5.67 -13.84 29.28
N ASP A 446 -5.23 -12.81 28.59
CA ASP A 446 -4.26 -11.85 29.12
C ASP A 446 -4.79 -11.26 30.42
N GLU A 447 -3.94 -11.27 31.48
CA GLU A 447 -4.28 -10.64 32.75
C GLU A 447 -4.52 -9.13 32.54
N ILE A 448 -5.55 -8.59 33.18
CA ILE A 448 -5.74 -7.14 33.21
C ILE A 448 -4.80 -6.50 34.25
N PRO A 449 -4.29 -5.25 34.08
CA PRO A 449 -4.79 -4.25 33.12
C PRO A 449 -4.33 -4.48 31.67
N PHE A 450 -5.27 -4.36 30.74
CA PHE A 450 -5.02 -4.33 29.30
C PHE A 450 -5.06 -2.87 28.82
N THR A 451 -4.11 -2.47 27.98
CA THR A 451 -4.07 -1.12 27.39
C THR A 451 -3.69 -1.19 25.92
N GLU A 452 -4.42 -0.43 25.07
CA GLU A 452 -4.10 -0.27 23.65
C GLU A 452 -4.31 1.18 23.24
N ASN A 453 -3.24 1.81 22.75
CA ASN A 453 -3.21 3.17 22.23
C ASN A 453 -2.85 3.22 20.74
N PHE A 454 -2.81 2.08 20.07
CA PHE A 454 -2.53 1.92 18.64
C PHE A 454 -1.12 2.37 18.17
N VAL A 455 -0.28 2.91 19.03
CA VAL A 455 1.10 3.31 18.69
C VAL A 455 1.96 2.09 18.45
N GLY A 456 2.41 1.90 17.18
CA GLY A 456 3.18 0.72 16.80
C GLY A 456 2.39 -0.60 16.83
N SER A 457 1.08 -0.52 17.02
CA SER A 457 0.18 -1.66 16.99
C SER A 457 0.15 -2.29 15.59
N PRO A 458 0.12 -3.62 15.48
CA PRO A 458 -0.08 -4.28 14.20
C PRO A 458 -1.54 -4.20 13.70
N PHE A 459 -2.42 -3.46 14.37
CA PHE A 459 -3.81 -3.28 13.97
C PHE A 459 -3.92 -2.85 12.48
N PRO A 460 -4.78 -3.45 11.65
CA PRO A 460 -5.80 -4.47 11.94
C PRO A 460 -5.29 -5.93 11.93
N PHE A 461 -4.01 -6.17 12.01
CA PHE A 461 -3.41 -7.50 11.99
C PHE A 461 -2.90 -7.94 13.38
N GLY A 462 -2.38 -9.14 13.50
CA GLY A 462 -1.81 -9.65 14.75
C GLY A 462 -2.85 -10.31 15.64
N ILE A 463 -3.01 -9.82 16.86
CA ILE A 463 -3.90 -10.41 17.88
C ILE A 463 -5.38 -10.00 17.73
N TRP A 464 -5.71 -9.17 16.74
CA TRP A 464 -7.05 -8.62 16.55
C TRP A 464 -7.93 -9.55 15.70
N SER A 465 -9.19 -9.68 16.07
CA SER A 465 -10.20 -10.40 15.30
C SER A 465 -11.20 -9.41 14.69
N PHE A 466 -11.60 -9.63 13.42
CA PHE A 466 -12.47 -8.74 12.67
C PHE A 466 -13.63 -9.49 12.05
N THR A 467 -14.78 -8.83 11.98
CA THR A 467 -15.95 -9.33 11.25
C THR A 467 -16.48 -8.21 10.38
N SER A 468 -16.66 -8.47 9.08
CA SER A 468 -17.32 -7.58 8.13
C SER A 468 -17.91 -8.41 7.00
N ALA A 469 -19.11 -8.09 6.56
CA ALA A 469 -19.76 -8.83 5.49
C ALA A 469 -19.35 -8.38 4.08
N ASP A 470 -18.66 -7.25 3.96
CA ASP A 470 -18.30 -6.63 2.68
C ASP A 470 -16.79 -6.40 2.50
N GLY A 471 -15.99 -6.84 3.48
CA GLY A 471 -14.53 -6.73 3.45
C GLY A 471 -13.98 -5.34 3.79
N VAL A 472 -14.82 -4.41 4.27
CA VAL A 472 -14.37 -3.12 4.80
C VAL A 472 -14.28 -3.24 6.32
N PHE A 473 -13.14 -2.95 6.90
CA PHE A 473 -12.84 -3.13 8.32
C PHE A 473 -12.42 -1.82 8.97
N PHE A 474 -12.46 -1.78 10.31
CA PHE A 474 -11.69 -0.79 11.04
C PHE A 474 -10.22 -0.85 10.61
N SER A 475 -9.62 0.30 10.42
CA SER A 475 -8.23 0.45 9.98
C SER A 475 -7.43 1.28 10.99
N LEU A 476 -6.11 1.14 10.96
CA LEU A 476 -5.22 2.02 11.73
C LEU A 476 -5.17 3.40 11.06
N ASN A 477 -5.54 4.44 11.81
CA ASN A 477 -5.18 5.80 11.45
C ASN A 477 -3.82 6.13 12.07
N ASN A 478 -2.91 6.69 11.31
CA ASN A 478 -1.56 7.07 11.75
C ASN A 478 -1.32 8.59 11.71
N SER A 479 -2.39 9.37 11.69
CA SER A 479 -2.33 10.82 11.60
C SER A 479 -3.21 11.52 12.64
N VAL A 480 -4.12 10.78 13.28
CA VAL A 480 -5.13 11.30 14.22
C VAL A 480 -5.33 10.32 15.38
N GLY A 481 -5.11 10.75 16.60
CA GLY A 481 -5.35 10.03 17.84
C GLY A 481 -5.71 11.00 18.98
N HIS A 482 -6.03 10.47 20.16
CA HIS A 482 -6.43 11.28 21.32
C HIS A 482 -5.23 12.00 21.94
N ASN A 483 -4.17 11.29 22.30
CA ASN A 483 -2.94 11.86 22.89
C ASN A 483 -1.72 11.76 21.97
N ASP A 484 -1.87 11.12 20.85
CA ASP A 484 -0.83 10.91 19.84
C ASP A 484 -1.42 11.01 18.42
N ASN A 485 -0.87 10.31 17.43
CA ASN A 485 -1.35 10.34 16.05
C ASN A 485 -1.99 9.02 15.59
N TYR A 486 -2.30 8.10 16.51
CA TYR A 486 -2.78 6.77 16.18
C TYR A 486 -4.17 6.52 16.76
N SER A 487 -5.02 5.80 16.04
CA SER A 487 -6.35 5.37 16.53
C SER A 487 -6.92 4.26 15.64
N ALA A 488 -7.86 3.48 16.12
CA ALA A 488 -8.74 2.70 15.27
C ALA A 488 -9.72 3.62 14.56
N PHE A 489 -9.88 3.43 13.26
CA PHE A 489 -10.59 4.35 12.38
C PHE A 489 -11.57 3.63 11.47
N MET A 490 -12.78 4.18 11.35
CA MET A 490 -13.77 3.79 10.38
C MET A 490 -14.15 4.97 9.49
N ASN A 491 -13.92 4.82 8.18
CA ASN A 491 -14.19 5.86 7.18
C ASN A 491 -15.66 5.87 6.76
N ASN A 492 -16.56 6.28 7.64
CA ASN A 492 -17.99 6.36 7.32
C ASN A 492 -18.32 7.47 6.34
N PHE A 493 -17.49 8.51 6.27
CA PHE A 493 -17.73 9.64 5.37
C PHE A 493 -17.71 9.24 3.90
N SER A 494 -16.77 8.40 3.50
CA SER A 494 -16.56 8.02 2.09
C SER A 494 -17.24 6.71 1.70
N TYR A 495 -17.77 5.98 2.67
CA TYR A 495 -18.31 4.65 2.46
C TYR A 495 -19.82 4.66 2.71
N ASP A 496 -20.62 4.57 1.64
CA ASP A 496 -22.08 4.65 1.64
C ASP A 496 -22.71 3.25 1.65
N ALA A 497 -22.72 2.62 2.83
CA ALA A 497 -23.30 1.28 3.03
C ALA A 497 -24.13 1.25 4.33
N VAL A 498 -25.26 1.97 4.32
CA VAL A 498 -26.18 2.06 5.45
C VAL A 498 -26.66 0.66 5.89
N GLY A 499 -26.60 0.40 7.19
CA GLY A 499 -26.99 -0.88 7.80
C GLY A 499 -25.87 -1.94 7.82
N GLN A 500 -24.70 -1.67 7.23
CA GLN A 500 -23.55 -2.56 7.31
C GLN A 500 -22.99 -2.61 8.73
N ILE A 501 -22.52 -3.79 9.14
CA ILE A 501 -21.98 -4.06 10.46
C ILE A 501 -20.50 -4.41 10.31
N ASP A 502 -19.67 -3.72 11.08
CA ASP A 502 -18.24 -3.93 11.16
C ASP A 502 -17.80 -4.05 12.61
N GLU A 503 -17.00 -5.06 12.91
CA GLU A 503 -16.57 -5.38 14.27
C GLU A 503 -15.06 -5.60 14.34
N PHE A 504 -14.44 -5.22 15.45
CA PHE A 504 -13.17 -5.76 15.89
C PHE A 504 -13.26 -6.23 17.33
N LYS A 505 -12.47 -7.23 17.66
CA LYS A 505 -12.47 -7.85 18.99
C LYS A 505 -11.07 -7.81 19.58
N LEU A 506 -11.00 -7.54 20.87
CA LEU A 506 -9.78 -7.62 21.67
C LEU A 506 -9.34 -9.07 21.82
N PRO A 507 -8.07 -9.32 22.16
CA PRO A 507 -7.65 -10.65 22.62
C PRO A 507 -8.44 -11.07 23.86
N ASP A 508 -8.46 -12.36 24.12
CA ASP A 508 -9.10 -12.90 25.32
C ASP A 508 -8.47 -12.33 26.58
N LEU A 509 -9.31 -12.02 27.56
CA LEU A 509 -8.91 -11.40 28.81
C LEU A 509 -9.25 -12.31 30.00
N ASP A 510 -8.40 -12.31 31.01
CA ASP A 510 -8.63 -13.00 32.27
C ASP A 510 -9.11 -12.01 33.33
N PHE A 511 -10.38 -12.16 33.76
CA PHE A 511 -11.00 -11.33 34.80
C PHE A 511 -11.03 -12.03 36.16
N PHE A 512 -10.23 -13.10 36.32
CA PHE A 512 -10.22 -13.87 37.59
C PHE A 512 -9.72 -12.99 38.75
N GLU A 513 -10.46 -13.03 39.85
CA GLU A 513 -10.23 -12.27 41.11
C GLU A 513 -10.21 -10.73 40.90
N THR A 514 -10.82 -10.22 39.81
CA THR A 514 -10.88 -8.79 39.52
C THR A 514 -12.32 -8.30 39.35
N SER A 515 -12.52 -7.00 39.51
CA SER A 515 -13.75 -6.29 39.14
C SER A 515 -13.41 -5.36 37.96
N PRO A 516 -13.63 -5.80 36.72
CA PRO A 516 -13.15 -5.11 35.53
C PRO A 516 -14.01 -3.92 35.16
N VAL A 517 -13.35 -2.88 34.63
CA VAL A 517 -13.95 -1.70 34.01
C VAL A 517 -13.23 -1.42 32.72
N LEU A 518 -13.99 -1.24 31.63
CA LEU A 518 -13.47 -0.78 30.34
C LEU A 518 -13.60 0.74 30.25
N GLU A 519 -12.54 1.38 29.85
CA GLU A 519 -12.52 2.81 29.49
C GLU A 519 -11.91 2.97 28.08
N PHE A 520 -12.46 3.88 27.27
CA PHE A 520 -11.90 4.18 25.95
C PHE A 520 -12.25 5.62 25.53
N TRP A 521 -11.53 6.15 24.56
CA TRP A 521 -11.83 7.45 23.97
C TRP A 521 -12.46 7.28 22.60
N VAL A 522 -13.47 8.09 22.33
CA VAL A 522 -14.19 8.09 21.06
C VAL A 522 -14.28 9.52 20.50
N ALA A 523 -14.18 9.63 19.17
CA ALA A 523 -14.47 10.87 18.45
C ALA A 523 -15.37 10.56 17.24
N TYR A 524 -16.49 11.27 17.16
CA TYR A 524 -17.49 11.13 16.11
C TYR A 524 -18.25 12.44 15.87
N ALA A 525 -18.66 12.69 14.62
CA ALA A 525 -19.51 13.83 14.27
C ALA A 525 -20.68 13.40 13.40
N ARG A 526 -21.82 14.11 13.53
CA ARG A 526 -22.98 13.98 12.65
C ARG A 526 -22.83 14.91 11.44
N LYS A 527 -23.35 14.51 10.27
CA LYS A 527 -23.38 15.37 9.07
C LYS A 527 -24.56 16.34 9.09
N SER A 528 -25.73 15.89 9.59
CA SER A 528 -26.97 16.67 9.65
C SER A 528 -27.90 16.14 10.75
N ASP A 529 -29.04 16.78 10.95
CA ASP A 529 -30.09 16.35 11.88
C ASP A 529 -31.02 15.27 11.27
N THR A 530 -30.92 15.04 9.97
CA THR A 530 -31.73 14.06 9.23
C THR A 530 -30.96 12.79 8.88
N ASP A 531 -29.69 12.68 9.27
CA ASP A 531 -28.86 11.53 8.99
C ASP A 531 -29.40 10.28 9.71
N GLU A 532 -29.41 9.14 9.01
CA GLU A 532 -29.44 7.85 9.68
C GLU A 532 -28.15 7.69 10.47
N THR A 533 -28.29 7.34 11.74
CA THR A 533 -27.21 7.46 12.70
C THR A 533 -26.29 6.24 12.68
N ASP A 534 -24.98 6.47 12.63
CA ASP A 534 -24.02 5.43 13.00
C ASP A 534 -24.22 5.07 14.47
N VAL A 535 -24.10 3.77 14.79
CA VAL A 535 -24.23 3.24 16.14
C VAL A 535 -22.94 2.52 16.53
N LEU A 536 -22.38 2.86 17.67
CA LEU A 536 -21.26 2.14 18.30
C LEU A 536 -21.78 1.31 19.47
N GLU A 537 -21.49 0.03 19.44
CA GLU A 537 -21.76 -0.91 20.52
C GLU A 537 -20.45 -1.48 21.06
N VAL A 538 -20.38 -1.69 22.38
CA VAL A 538 -19.38 -2.55 23.01
C VAL A 538 -20.09 -3.81 23.48
N MET A 539 -19.58 -4.95 23.06
CA MET A 539 -20.13 -6.26 23.33
C MET A 539 -19.12 -7.08 24.13
N ILE A 540 -19.60 -7.96 24.98
CA ILE A 540 -18.79 -8.89 25.77
C ILE A 540 -19.27 -10.33 25.58
N SER A 541 -18.33 -11.23 25.42
CA SER A 541 -18.55 -12.68 25.42
C SER A 541 -17.89 -13.30 26.65
N ALA A 542 -18.62 -14.19 27.27
CA ALA A 542 -18.14 -15.03 28.39
C ALA A 542 -17.82 -16.47 27.97
N ASP A 543 -18.02 -16.78 26.69
CA ASP A 543 -17.91 -18.11 26.07
C ASP A 543 -16.95 -18.08 24.85
N CYS A 544 -15.85 -17.35 25.00
CA CYS A 544 -14.79 -17.25 23.99
C CYS A 544 -15.26 -16.70 22.62
N GLY A 545 -16.28 -15.87 22.59
CA GLY A 545 -16.76 -15.27 21.37
C GLY A 545 -17.92 -15.99 20.69
N ASP A 546 -18.45 -17.07 21.28
CA ASP A 546 -19.60 -17.79 20.73
C ASP A 546 -20.88 -16.96 20.81
N THR A 547 -21.13 -16.31 21.96
CA THR A 547 -22.27 -15.40 22.12
C THR A 547 -21.84 -14.09 22.76
N PHE A 548 -22.49 -12.99 22.35
CA PHE A 548 -22.17 -11.65 22.82
C PHE A 548 -23.36 -10.97 23.49
N THR A 549 -23.07 -10.27 24.59
CA THR A 549 -24.01 -9.36 25.26
C THR A 549 -23.58 -7.92 25.07
N THR A 550 -24.47 -7.04 24.59
CA THR A 550 -24.19 -5.60 24.43
C THR A 550 -24.16 -4.93 25.81
N MET A 551 -23.03 -4.31 26.16
CA MET A 551 -22.80 -3.60 27.42
C MET A 551 -22.86 -2.08 27.25
N PHE A 552 -22.63 -1.57 26.06
CA PHE A 552 -22.66 -0.16 25.71
C PHE A 552 -23.24 0.00 24.31
N ILE A 553 -24.10 0.98 24.15
CA ILE A 553 -24.67 1.34 22.85
C ILE A 553 -24.92 2.84 22.82
N LYS A 554 -24.36 3.53 21.83
CA LYS A 554 -24.65 4.94 21.52
C LYS A 554 -24.72 5.15 20.03
N GLY A 555 -25.61 6.05 19.60
CA GLY A 555 -25.75 6.43 18.20
C GLY A 555 -26.14 7.90 18.05
N GLY A 556 -25.95 8.46 16.89
CA GLY A 556 -26.38 9.81 16.55
C GLY A 556 -25.88 10.86 17.52
N GLU A 557 -26.79 11.60 18.13
CA GLU A 557 -26.49 12.70 19.06
C GLU A 557 -25.78 12.20 20.34
N GLU A 558 -26.13 11.01 20.83
CA GLU A 558 -25.48 10.43 22.02
C GLU A 558 -24.04 10.00 21.76
N LEU A 559 -23.74 9.57 20.53
CA LEU A 559 -22.40 9.21 20.11
C LEU A 559 -21.56 10.45 19.78
N ALA A 560 -22.19 11.49 19.19
CA ALA A 560 -21.49 12.68 18.72
C ALA A 560 -20.65 13.35 19.82
N THR A 561 -19.42 13.71 19.45
CA THR A 561 -18.46 14.42 20.32
C THR A 561 -18.31 15.90 19.93
N THR A 562 -19.03 16.31 18.89
CA THR A 562 -19.17 17.72 18.44
C THR A 562 -20.58 18.21 18.66
N THR A 563 -20.75 19.50 18.98
CA THR A 563 -22.07 20.14 19.08
C THR A 563 -22.64 20.52 17.73
N ASP A 564 -21.77 20.78 16.75
CA ASP A 564 -22.12 21.21 15.40
C ASP A 564 -22.05 20.05 14.42
N PHE A 565 -22.84 20.13 13.36
CA PHE A 565 -22.75 19.21 12.24
C PHE A 565 -21.46 19.46 11.45
N VAL A 566 -20.82 18.38 11.00
CA VAL A 566 -19.60 18.42 10.18
C VAL A 566 -19.92 17.84 8.81
N THR A 567 -20.03 18.71 7.81
CA THR A 567 -20.42 18.32 6.44
C THR A 567 -19.28 17.76 5.61
N ASP A 568 -18.02 18.07 5.96
CA ASP A 568 -16.82 17.50 5.39
C ASP A 568 -16.37 16.26 6.19
N ALA A 569 -15.37 15.53 5.69
CA ALA A 569 -14.79 14.40 6.42
C ALA A 569 -14.29 14.84 7.81
N PHE A 570 -14.88 14.27 8.85
CA PHE A 570 -14.54 14.63 10.23
C PHE A 570 -13.13 14.16 10.58
N VAL A 571 -12.31 15.09 11.06
CA VAL A 571 -10.97 14.86 11.61
C VAL A 571 -10.93 15.55 12.97
N PRO A 572 -10.95 14.82 14.10
CA PRO A 572 -11.04 15.42 15.42
C PRO A 572 -9.77 16.16 15.82
N ASN A 573 -9.94 17.27 16.55
CA ASN A 573 -8.87 17.88 17.33
C ASN A 573 -8.93 17.40 18.80
N GLY A 574 -7.93 17.72 19.60
CA GLY A 574 -7.79 17.23 20.98
C GLY A 574 -8.98 17.49 21.91
N ASN A 575 -9.85 18.48 21.60
CA ASN A 575 -11.03 18.79 22.41
C ASN A 575 -12.31 18.09 21.92
N GLN A 576 -12.22 17.31 20.86
CA GLN A 576 -13.35 16.62 20.22
C GLN A 576 -13.32 15.11 20.50
N TRP A 577 -12.58 14.70 21.51
CA TRP A 577 -12.57 13.35 22.05
C TRP A 577 -13.35 13.29 23.34
N ARG A 578 -14.06 12.18 23.58
CA ARG A 578 -14.82 11.93 24.80
C ARG A 578 -14.47 10.56 25.37
N LYS A 579 -14.18 10.53 26.67
CA LYS A 579 -13.97 9.30 27.39
C LYS A 579 -15.31 8.62 27.70
N GLU A 580 -15.38 7.33 27.42
CA GLU A 580 -16.50 6.45 27.76
C GLU A 580 -16.05 5.40 28.76
N GLY A 581 -16.96 4.95 29.62
CA GLY A 581 -16.71 3.91 30.61
C GLY A 581 -17.82 2.86 30.61
N VAL A 582 -17.43 1.57 30.73
CA VAL A 582 -18.35 0.44 30.77
C VAL A 582 -18.01 -0.42 31.98
N ASP A 583 -18.96 -0.59 32.89
CA ASP A 583 -18.84 -1.48 34.03
C ASP A 583 -18.98 -2.94 33.58
N LEU A 584 -17.92 -3.73 33.76
CA LEU A 584 -17.84 -5.14 33.43
C LEU A 584 -17.81 -6.02 34.65
N SER A 585 -18.13 -5.50 35.85
CA SER A 585 -18.07 -6.22 37.12
C SER A 585 -18.97 -7.50 37.18
N ALA A 586 -20.01 -7.52 36.34
CA ALA A 586 -20.87 -8.71 36.18
C ALA A 586 -20.12 -9.94 35.60
N PHE A 587 -18.95 -9.71 34.98
CA PHE A 587 -18.10 -10.73 34.38
C PHE A 587 -16.87 -11.07 35.24
N SER A 588 -16.80 -10.54 36.47
CA SER A 588 -15.74 -10.85 37.43
C SER A 588 -15.60 -12.37 37.59
N ASN A 589 -14.36 -12.82 37.82
CA ASN A 589 -13.98 -14.22 37.96
C ASN A 589 -14.18 -15.12 36.73
N LEU A 590 -14.47 -14.54 35.56
CA LEU A 590 -14.46 -15.26 34.30
C LEU A 590 -13.06 -15.20 33.64
N ARG A 591 -12.74 -16.27 32.91
CA ARG A 591 -11.52 -16.36 32.09
C ARG A 591 -11.91 -16.42 30.63
N ASN A 592 -11.03 -16.03 29.73
CA ASN A 592 -11.28 -16.02 28.28
C ASN A 592 -12.48 -15.16 27.89
N VAL A 593 -12.54 -13.98 28.47
CA VAL A 593 -13.55 -12.96 28.14
C VAL A 593 -13.14 -12.21 26.88
N VAL A 594 -14.03 -12.16 25.89
CA VAL A 594 -13.81 -11.42 24.65
C VAL A 594 -14.62 -10.14 24.64
N ILE A 595 -13.98 -9.00 24.39
CA ILE A 595 -14.65 -7.72 24.20
C ILE A 595 -14.60 -7.33 22.72
N GLY A 596 -15.76 -6.99 22.15
CA GLY A 596 -15.89 -6.54 20.78
C GLY A 596 -16.40 -5.10 20.70
N PHE A 597 -15.84 -4.36 19.77
CA PHE A 597 -16.36 -3.05 19.32
C PHE A 597 -17.06 -3.26 17.99
N LYS A 598 -18.34 -2.96 17.96
CA LYS A 598 -19.21 -3.13 16.80
C LYS A 598 -19.75 -1.80 16.36
N GLN A 599 -19.64 -1.52 15.08
CA GLN A 599 -20.32 -0.39 14.47
C GLN A 599 -21.40 -0.87 13.52
N THR A 600 -22.60 -0.26 13.63
CA THR A 600 -23.63 -0.32 12.58
C THR A 600 -23.62 1.01 11.85
N ARG A 601 -23.41 0.97 10.55
CA ARG A 601 -23.30 2.17 9.74
C ARG A 601 -24.65 2.83 9.47
N GLY A 602 -24.66 4.14 9.68
CA GLY A 602 -25.68 5.06 9.19
C GLY A 602 -25.15 5.88 8.01
N SER A 603 -25.61 7.11 7.89
CA SER A 603 -25.12 8.09 6.90
C SER A 603 -24.27 9.20 7.55
N GLY A 604 -23.71 8.94 8.73
CA GLY A 604 -22.94 9.89 9.51
C GLY A 604 -21.52 10.15 9.01
N ASN A 605 -20.59 10.42 9.90
CA ASN A 605 -19.22 10.80 9.58
C ASN A 605 -18.21 9.80 10.18
N ASN A 606 -16.94 10.06 10.00
CA ASN A 606 -15.83 9.23 10.47
C ASN A 606 -15.91 8.98 11.98
N LEU A 607 -15.64 7.75 12.38
CA LEU A 607 -15.55 7.29 13.76
C LEU A 607 -14.10 6.92 14.09
N TYR A 608 -13.65 7.38 15.25
CA TYR A 608 -12.33 7.09 15.81
C TYR A 608 -12.48 6.53 17.22
N ILE A 609 -11.67 5.51 17.55
CA ILE A 609 -11.60 4.91 18.89
C ILE A 609 -10.12 4.85 19.28
N ASP A 610 -9.81 5.23 20.52
CA ASP A 610 -8.44 5.28 21.00
C ASP A 610 -8.34 5.02 22.50
N ASP A 611 -7.12 4.82 22.99
CA ASP A 611 -6.80 4.65 24.43
C ASP A 611 -7.75 3.63 25.12
N ILE A 612 -7.86 2.44 24.55
CA ILE A 612 -8.67 1.35 25.15
C ILE A 612 -7.95 0.84 26.39
N ASN A 613 -8.57 0.96 27.56
CA ASN A 613 -8.02 0.52 28.84
C ASN A 613 -9.02 -0.35 29.56
N ILE A 614 -8.59 -1.53 29.99
CA ILE A 614 -9.37 -2.41 30.87
C ILE A 614 -8.61 -2.58 32.17
N VAL A 615 -9.19 -2.05 33.24
CA VAL A 615 -8.58 -2.05 34.57
C VAL A 615 -9.39 -2.95 35.50
N GLY A 616 -8.72 -3.70 36.37
CA GLY A 616 -9.35 -4.54 37.38
C GLY A 616 -9.09 -4.05 38.80
N TYR A 617 -10.14 -4.00 39.62
CA TYR A 617 -10.00 -3.79 41.05
C TYR A 617 -10.02 -5.18 41.73
N VAL A 618 -9.05 -5.45 42.61
CA VAL A 618 -9.01 -6.73 43.35
C VAL A 618 -10.22 -6.80 44.28
N VAL A 619 -11.05 -7.84 44.13
CA VAL A 619 -12.26 -8.05 44.97
C VAL A 619 -11.83 -8.44 46.37
N GLY A 620 -12.04 -7.58 47.38
CA GLY A 620 -11.81 -7.88 48.77
C GLY A 620 -11.00 -6.87 49.59
N ILE A 621 -10.67 -5.72 49.06
CA ILE A 621 -10.06 -4.62 49.83
C ILE A 621 -11.07 -3.48 49.88
N ASP A 622 -11.57 -3.16 51.08
CA ASP A 622 -12.43 -2.00 51.35
C ASP A 622 -11.68 -0.69 51.02
N GLU A 623 -12.32 0.18 50.23
CA GLU A 623 -12.02 1.53 49.79
C GLU A 623 -11.16 1.67 48.47
N PRO A 624 -11.71 2.40 47.49
CA PRO A 624 -10.94 2.78 46.31
C PRO A 624 -9.91 3.84 46.68
N GLN A 625 -8.64 3.47 46.73
CA GLN A 625 -7.58 4.47 46.66
C GLN A 625 -7.61 5.03 45.24
N VAL A 626 -8.06 6.24 45.08
CA VAL A 626 -7.83 7.05 43.88
C VAL A 626 -6.32 7.19 43.72
N LEU A 627 -5.74 6.38 42.88
CA LEU A 627 -4.36 6.54 42.44
C LEU A 627 -4.36 7.79 41.54
N SER A 628 -3.90 8.89 42.11
CA SER A 628 -3.54 10.08 41.38
C SER A 628 -2.60 9.71 40.22
N ASP A 629 -2.90 10.26 39.08
CA ASP A 629 -2.15 10.36 37.84
C ASP A 629 -0.61 10.39 38.07
N SER A 630 0.01 9.23 38.20
CA SER A 630 1.45 9.05 38.08
C SER A 630 1.64 7.69 37.43
N GLN A 631 1.95 7.73 36.15
CA GLN A 631 2.55 6.62 35.41
C GLN A 631 3.57 5.91 36.32
N PRO A 632 3.61 4.56 36.42
CA PRO A 632 4.78 3.92 36.99
C PRO A 632 5.94 4.28 36.07
N GLU A 633 6.82 5.18 36.52
CA GLU A 633 8.12 5.38 35.86
C GLU A 633 8.74 3.99 35.71
N ASN A 634 9.07 3.58 34.48
CA ASN A 634 9.74 2.34 34.22
C ASN A 634 10.94 2.23 35.17
N ALA A 635 11.00 1.15 35.93
CA ALA A 635 12.08 0.98 36.90
C ALA A 635 13.44 0.96 36.21
N PHE A 636 13.47 0.57 34.93
CA PHE A 636 14.65 0.66 34.08
C PHE A 636 14.22 0.73 32.60
N ASN A 637 15.16 1.15 31.74
CA ASN A 637 15.01 1.18 30.29
C ASN A 637 16.14 0.40 29.62
N LEU A 638 15.86 -0.21 28.48
CA LEU A 638 16.82 -0.90 27.62
C LEU A 638 16.96 -0.16 26.29
N PHE A 639 18.18 0.20 25.89
CA PHE A 639 18.39 0.82 24.58
C PHE A 639 19.77 0.47 24.00
N PRO A 640 19.86 0.34 22.66
CA PRO A 640 18.73 0.30 21.73
C PRO A 640 17.89 -0.96 21.92
N ASN A 641 16.59 -0.86 21.68
CA ASN A 641 15.67 -1.98 21.63
C ASN A 641 14.66 -1.72 20.49
N PRO A 642 14.75 -2.42 19.35
CA PRO A 642 15.58 -3.59 19.05
C PRO A 642 17.09 -3.33 19.07
N SER A 643 17.92 -4.38 19.33
CA SER A 643 19.38 -4.31 19.48
C SER A 643 20.08 -5.36 18.64
N ASN A 644 21.33 -5.07 18.24
CA ASN A 644 22.27 -6.04 17.66
C ASN A 644 23.00 -6.90 18.70
N GLY A 645 22.62 -6.76 19.98
CA GLY A 645 23.16 -7.53 21.11
C GLY A 645 23.97 -6.72 22.14
N LEU A 646 24.37 -5.49 21.82
CA LEU A 646 24.91 -4.56 22.82
C LEU A 646 23.79 -3.66 23.30
N ILE A 647 23.47 -3.69 24.59
CA ILE A 647 22.42 -2.89 25.21
C ILE A 647 22.95 -2.11 26.39
N GLN A 648 22.43 -0.90 26.55
CA GLN A 648 22.56 -0.11 27.74
C GLN A 648 21.34 -0.35 28.63
N PHE A 649 21.59 -0.79 29.85
CA PHE A 649 20.61 -0.93 30.91
C PHE A 649 20.64 0.35 31.75
N GLN A 650 19.59 1.15 31.70
CA GLN A 650 19.44 2.37 32.49
C GLN A 650 18.32 2.22 33.50
N TYR A 651 18.59 2.40 34.78
CA TYR A 651 17.60 2.29 35.83
C TYR A 651 17.42 3.59 36.62
N ASN A 652 16.18 3.79 37.16
CA ASN A 652 15.86 4.87 38.06
C ASN A 652 15.85 4.32 39.50
N PRO A 653 16.85 4.58 40.33
CA PRO A 653 16.89 4.03 41.67
C PRO A 653 15.76 4.61 42.53
N LYS A 654 14.77 3.81 42.88
CA LYS A 654 13.82 4.11 43.97
C LYS A 654 14.38 3.66 45.32
N SER A 655 15.45 2.87 45.32
CA SER A 655 16.13 2.31 46.49
C SER A 655 17.34 3.16 46.89
N GLU A 656 17.76 3.07 48.17
CA GLU A 656 18.95 3.75 48.64
C GLU A 656 20.20 3.27 47.90
N VAL A 657 21.15 4.18 47.64
CA VAL A 657 22.44 3.84 47.02
C VAL A 657 23.15 2.77 47.85
N GLY A 658 23.62 1.69 47.18
CA GLY A 658 24.26 0.55 47.80
C GLY A 658 23.38 -0.68 47.96
N THR A 659 22.14 -0.67 47.43
CA THR A 659 21.26 -1.85 47.45
C THR A 659 21.73 -2.91 46.46
N PRO A 660 21.88 -4.19 46.85
CA PRO A 660 22.21 -5.26 45.91
C PRO A 660 21.00 -5.58 45.03
N ALA A 661 21.23 -5.62 43.72
CA ALA A 661 20.24 -6.00 42.73
C ALA A 661 20.75 -7.12 41.83
N GLN A 662 19.86 -7.81 41.17
CA GLN A 662 20.18 -8.89 40.24
C GLN A 662 19.50 -8.65 38.90
N ILE A 663 20.27 -8.72 37.82
CA ILE A 663 19.75 -8.77 36.47
C ILE A 663 19.73 -10.23 36.01
N THR A 664 18.60 -10.66 35.44
CA THR A 664 18.48 -11.93 34.75
C THR A 664 17.96 -11.70 33.31
N VAL A 665 18.50 -12.48 32.36
CA VAL A 665 17.99 -12.52 31.00
C VAL A 665 17.50 -13.92 30.72
N THR A 666 16.26 -14.03 30.25
CA THR A 666 15.64 -15.31 29.85
C THR A 666 15.23 -15.28 28.38
N ASP A 667 15.23 -16.42 27.72
CA ASP A 667 14.64 -16.56 26.40
C ASP A 667 13.08 -16.66 26.47
N LYS A 668 12.44 -16.71 25.30
CA LYS A 668 10.97 -16.82 25.19
C LYS A 668 10.35 -18.06 25.87
N ALA A 669 11.15 -19.07 26.20
CA ALA A 669 10.72 -20.26 26.92
C ALA A 669 10.98 -20.17 28.44
N GLY A 670 11.39 -18.98 28.95
CA GLY A 670 11.73 -18.77 30.36
C GLY A 670 13.07 -19.38 30.78
N ARG A 671 13.86 -19.89 29.84
CA ARG A 671 15.18 -20.46 30.15
C ARG A 671 16.16 -19.36 30.47
N LEU A 672 16.82 -19.45 31.63
CA LEU A 672 17.82 -18.49 32.08
C LEU A 672 19.06 -18.51 31.18
N ILE A 673 19.39 -17.36 30.61
CA ILE A 673 20.52 -17.14 29.72
C ILE A 673 21.67 -16.41 30.43
N LEU A 674 21.34 -15.34 31.18
CA LEU A 674 22.30 -14.54 31.93
C LEU A 674 21.78 -14.27 33.33
N LYS A 675 22.68 -14.32 34.30
CA LYS A 675 22.41 -13.91 35.67
C LYS A 675 23.57 -13.12 36.18
N GLN A 676 23.37 -11.84 36.50
CA GLN A 676 24.42 -10.94 36.97
C GLN A 676 23.99 -10.22 38.24
N GLN A 677 24.83 -10.20 39.23
CA GLN A 677 24.66 -9.39 40.43
C GLN A 677 25.27 -8.00 40.21
N MET A 678 24.57 -6.96 40.66
CA MET A 678 25.05 -5.59 40.63
C MET A 678 24.78 -4.88 41.94
N MET A 679 25.51 -3.82 42.18
CA MET A 679 25.20 -2.88 43.26
C MET A 679 24.66 -1.58 42.63
N LEU A 680 23.54 -1.08 43.12
CA LEU A 680 22.98 0.19 42.69
C LEU A 680 23.82 1.32 43.32
N ASP A 681 24.88 1.75 42.62
CA ASP A 681 25.89 2.66 43.13
C ASP A 681 25.71 4.14 42.75
N GLY A 682 24.50 4.43 42.21
CA GLY A 682 24.18 5.80 41.72
C GLY A 682 24.61 6.07 40.28
N ASN A 683 25.32 5.16 39.62
CA ASN A 683 25.53 5.25 38.16
C ASN A 683 24.33 4.60 37.43
N PRO A 684 23.50 5.39 36.76
CA PRO A 684 22.21 4.89 36.26
C PRO A 684 22.32 4.01 35.01
N SER A 685 23.52 3.75 34.48
CA SER A 685 23.68 3.03 33.20
C SER A 685 24.74 1.96 33.27
N GLN A 686 24.41 0.76 32.78
CA GLN A 686 25.34 -0.37 32.66
C GLN A 686 25.20 -1.01 31.26
N GLU A 687 26.32 -1.39 30.63
CA GLU A 687 26.32 -2.12 29.38
C GLU A 687 26.19 -3.63 29.62
N ILE A 688 25.33 -4.29 28.81
CA ILE A 688 25.18 -5.74 28.80
C ILE A 688 25.48 -6.24 27.39
N ASP A 689 26.41 -7.17 27.26
CA ASP A 689 26.81 -7.78 25.99
C ASP A 689 26.08 -9.11 25.79
N LEU A 690 25.12 -9.10 24.85
CA LEU A 690 24.33 -10.26 24.41
C LEU A 690 24.62 -10.60 22.93
N THR A 691 25.72 -10.09 22.35
CA THR A 691 26.07 -10.28 20.93
C THR A 691 26.27 -11.75 20.56
N HIS A 692 26.52 -12.62 21.55
CA HIS A 692 26.66 -14.06 21.36
C HIS A 692 25.34 -14.82 21.22
N LEU A 693 24.19 -14.15 21.50
CA LEU A 693 22.87 -14.77 21.44
C LEU A 693 22.27 -14.67 20.04
N PRO A 694 21.46 -15.65 19.60
CA PRO A 694 20.74 -15.57 18.32
C PRO A 694 19.72 -14.42 18.32
N ALA A 695 19.33 -13.98 17.12
CA ALA A 695 18.21 -13.07 16.97
C ALA A 695 16.92 -13.69 17.55
N GLY A 696 16.12 -12.90 18.26
CA GLY A 696 14.94 -13.39 18.94
C GLY A 696 14.47 -12.50 20.08
N LEU A 697 13.36 -12.89 20.69
CA LEU A 697 12.78 -12.21 21.85
C LEU A 697 13.38 -12.76 23.14
N TYR A 698 13.80 -11.82 24.02
CA TYR A 698 14.33 -12.09 25.35
C TYR A 698 13.62 -11.21 26.39
N PHE A 699 13.70 -11.62 27.67
CA PHE A 699 13.16 -10.85 28.78
C PHE A 699 14.29 -10.54 29.75
N VAL A 700 14.42 -9.26 30.08
CA VAL A 700 15.42 -8.74 31.03
C VAL A 700 14.69 -8.37 32.31
N THR A 701 15.03 -9.01 33.42
CA THR A 701 14.40 -8.78 34.73
C THR A 701 15.42 -8.22 35.71
N LEU A 702 15.09 -7.07 36.31
CA LEU A 702 15.79 -6.49 37.47
C LEU A 702 15.07 -6.94 38.74
N THR A 703 15.79 -7.52 39.67
CA THR A 703 15.27 -7.89 40.98
C THR A 703 16.00 -7.13 42.08
N GLU A 704 15.23 -6.37 42.88
CA GLU A 704 15.66 -5.63 44.07
C GLU A 704 14.95 -6.17 45.30
N GLY A 705 15.64 -6.96 46.13
CA GLY A 705 15.03 -7.61 47.27
C GLY A 705 13.90 -8.57 46.88
N THR A 706 12.66 -8.21 47.14
CA THR A 706 11.46 -9.03 46.79
C THR A 706 10.71 -8.47 45.56
N ILE A 707 11.16 -7.35 45.01
CA ILE A 707 10.48 -6.69 43.88
C ILE A 707 11.24 -7.03 42.60
N SER A 708 10.53 -7.37 41.54
CA SER A 708 11.08 -7.66 40.22
C SER A 708 10.36 -6.83 39.14
N TYR A 709 11.14 -6.29 38.21
CA TYR A 709 10.68 -5.53 37.05
C TYR A 709 11.19 -6.23 35.80
N THR A 710 10.35 -6.41 34.78
CA THR A 710 10.73 -7.13 33.55
C THR A 710 10.42 -6.30 32.31
N GLU A 711 11.39 -6.21 31.40
CA GLU A 711 11.28 -5.55 30.11
C GLU A 711 11.59 -6.52 28.97
N LYS A 712 10.90 -6.34 27.85
CA LYS A 712 11.12 -7.12 26.62
C LYS A 712 12.33 -6.57 25.87
N LEU A 713 13.17 -7.44 25.32
CA LEU A 713 14.32 -7.12 24.49
C LEU A 713 14.26 -7.90 23.19
N LEU A 714 14.23 -7.20 22.06
CA LEU A 714 14.30 -7.82 20.74
C LEU A 714 15.75 -7.74 20.20
N LEU A 715 16.39 -8.90 20.01
CA LEU A 715 17.67 -8.98 19.29
C LEU A 715 17.44 -9.18 17.81
N VAL A 716 18.02 -8.30 16.99
CA VAL A 716 17.99 -8.33 15.52
C VAL A 716 19.42 -8.46 14.97
N ARG A 717 19.59 -9.09 13.83
CA ARG A 717 20.89 -9.21 13.14
C ARG A 717 20.78 -8.74 11.71
#